data_949ef85e72686099725c6c7e58d59aae
#
_entry.id   949ef85e72686099725c6c7e58d59aae
#
_cell.length_a   1.000
_cell.length_b   1.000
_cell.length_c   1.000
_cell.angle_alpha   90.00
_cell.angle_beta   90.00
_cell.angle_gamma   90.00
#
_symmetry.space_group_name_H-M   'P 1'
#
loop_
_entity.id
_entity.type
_entity.pdbx_description
1 polymer ?
#
loop_
_entity_poly.entity_id
_entity_poly.type
_entity_poly.pdbx_seq_one_letter_code
_entity_poly.pdbx_strand_id
1 'polypeptide(L)'
;MILAGCLLTLLGTAQLGTAQEKNKIRFGKISPEDFQKTSYDLDTGAHAVILADIGSSEFEAEQASFKLVYKRHRRVKILDKTGYDAATEELYLFKYGSNKEDKVSNLKAATYNLENGKVVETSLESKGIFTENMNDDVIRKKFTLPAVKEGSIIEYSYTIYSPSTYALKAWNFQGEYPCLRSEYTVGIPEFFDYIFIAQGYHQFDSKTREDVRKSFTFRFDQQGAYGTKTGVTESQTVGANVSMYRWVAKDVPALKEESFTTSIRNHITRIEFQLSARKYPGQPVEPVMTTWPKLREDLMKYESYGIALGKNNGFMADEIEMITDGAKSDEEKARKIYYYVRNNYTCTDHSSLAMDKPLKTVFKSKSGNVSEINMVLVAMLRKAGLNAYPVILSTRGNGFANPLYPMLGRFNYTIAEVSTGDKLHFLDASYPLGFDKLHASCYNGHARILDEEVSAVQFDADSLLEQKLTSIILRQENGTLKGTFQQRPTYFESYVLRGQVKEKGKDDYFKPLEKVFTKVSSPTIGDLDSLEGPVMVKYDFEYETNGDDMVYLNPMFNEATKSNPFKSLDRKYPVEMYSAMDEIFTLNMEIPEGYDVEELPKSTLVKFNEDEGLFQYMIARTDNYIQFRSRIKLNKANFPPEEYVTLRDFFDMIVKKQGEQIVLKKKK
;
A
#
# COMPACT_ATOMS: atom_id res chain seq x y z
N MET A 1 47.60 73.68 23.80
CA MET A 1 46.71 73.88 22.65
C MET A 1 46.70 72.57 21.89
N ILE A 2 45.80 71.65 22.22
CA ILE A 2 45.51 70.45 21.42
C ILE A 2 44.00 70.10 21.60
N LEU A 3 43.27 70.21 20.53
CA LEU A 3 41.83 69.83 20.48
C LEU A 3 41.67 68.34 20.56
N ALA A 4 40.77 67.87 21.45
CA ALA A 4 40.28 66.52 21.49
C ALA A 4 38.99 66.40 20.64
N GLY A 5 39.01 65.59 19.58
CA GLY A 5 37.82 65.24 18.78
C GLY A 5 37.14 64.00 19.35
N CYS A 6 35.91 64.15 19.82
CA CYS A 6 35.05 63.06 20.16
C CYS A 6 34.45 62.39 18.90
N LEU A 7 34.81 61.17 18.66
CA LEU A 7 34.14 60.31 17.65
C LEU A 7 33.00 59.54 18.35
N LEU A 8 31.72 59.90 18.10
CA LEU A 8 30.56 59.18 18.48
C LEU A 8 30.32 58.01 17.46
N THR A 9 30.60 56.81 17.86
CA THR A 9 30.19 55.62 17.14
C THR A 9 28.71 55.28 17.48
N LEU A 10 27.81 55.53 16.54
CA LEU A 10 26.44 55.03 16.56
C LEU A 10 26.47 53.51 16.27
N LEU A 11 26.30 52.70 17.30
CA LEU A 11 25.94 51.28 17.18
C LEU A 11 24.45 51.19 16.79
N GLY A 12 24.21 51.08 15.49
CA GLY A 12 22.90 50.68 14.98
C GLY A 12 22.64 49.20 15.31
N THR A 13 21.84 48.95 16.32
CA THR A 13 21.25 47.60 16.52
C THR A 13 20.30 47.32 15.39
N ALA A 14 20.75 46.57 14.39
CA ALA A 14 19.86 45.98 13.41
C ALA A 14 18.99 44.94 14.15
N GLN A 15 17.78 45.34 14.53
CA GLN A 15 16.73 44.38 14.84
C GLN A 15 16.38 43.61 13.54
N LEU A 16 16.95 42.44 13.40
CA LEU A 16 16.43 41.43 12.51
C LEU A 16 15.02 41.02 13.02
N GLY A 17 14.05 41.85 12.68
CA GLY A 17 12.66 41.48 12.79
C GLY A 17 12.41 40.32 11.85
N THR A 18 12.31 39.11 12.42
CA THR A 18 11.71 38.00 11.72
C THR A 18 10.31 38.45 11.27
N ALA A 19 10.17 38.73 9.97
CA ALA A 19 8.90 38.99 9.36
C ALA A 19 8.06 37.69 9.55
N GLN A 20 7.28 37.66 10.61
CA GLN A 20 6.23 36.66 10.81
C GLN A 20 5.33 36.77 9.58
N GLU A 21 5.41 35.77 8.69
CA GLU A 21 4.58 35.68 7.48
C GLU A 21 3.10 35.88 7.88
N LYS A 22 2.57 37.07 7.60
CA LYS A 22 1.20 37.50 7.93
C LYS A 22 0.13 36.86 7.06
N ASN A 23 0.30 35.64 6.59
CA ASN A 23 -0.70 34.92 5.81
C ASN A 23 -1.43 33.84 6.66
N LYS A 24 -2.02 34.25 7.79
CA LYS A 24 -3.03 33.41 8.46
C LYS A 24 -4.31 33.48 7.65
N ILE A 25 -4.62 32.40 6.92
CA ILE A 25 -5.93 32.23 6.29
C ILE A 25 -6.99 32.29 7.40
N ARG A 26 -7.97 33.19 7.26
CA ARG A 26 -9.07 33.33 8.22
C ARG A 26 -10.33 32.76 7.59
N PHE A 27 -11.06 31.95 8.35
CA PHE A 27 -12.35 31.37 7.90
C PHE A 27 -13.33 32.47 7.45
N GLY A 28 -13.95 32.28 6.30
CA GLY A 28 -14.94 33.20 5.73
C GLY A 28 -14.34 34.44 5.06
N LYS A 29 -13.02 34.58 5.00
CA LYS A 29 -12.38 35.70 4.29
C LYS A 29 -12.03 35.28 2.87
N ILE A 30 -12.99 35.39 1.97
CA ILE A 30 -12.91 35.06 0.54
C ILE A 30 -13.39 36.27 -0.24
N SER A 31 -12.61 36.69 -1.23
CA SER A 31 -12.90 37.85 -2.09
C SER A 31 -13.22 37.40 -3.52
N PRO A 32 -13.84 38.27 -4.36
CA PRO A 32 -14.08 37.94 -5.76
C PRO A 32 -12.81 37.60 -6.55
N GLU A 33 -11.67 38.15 -6.17
CA GLU A 33 -10.36 37.91 -6.79
C GLU A 33 -9.91 36.44 -6.62
N ASP A 34 -10.30 35.76 -5.52
CA ASP A 34 -9.95 34.37 -5.25
C ASP A 34 -10.59 33.40 -6.28
N PHE A 35 -11.64 33.85 -7.00
CA PHE A 35 -12.32 33.08 -8.03
C PHE A 35 -11.67 33.20 -9.41
N GLN A 36 -10.82 34.19 -9.66
CA GLN A 36 -10.27 34.48 -10.98
C GLN A 36 -9.32 33.39 -11.50
N LYS A 37 -8.54 32.77 -10.61
CA LYS A 37 -7.57 31.74 -10.99
C LYS A 37 -8.29 30.40 -11.24
N THR A 38 -8.31 29.93 -12.51
CA THR A 38 -9.02 28.73 -12.95
C THR A 38 -8.09 27.56 -13.28
N SER A 39 -6.77 27.77 -13.32
CA SER A 39 -5.76 26.72 -13.49
C SER A 39 -4.53 27.01 -12.65
N TYR A 40 -3.76 26.00 -12.37
CA TYR A 40 -2.58 26.06 -11.52
C TYR A 40 -1.42 25.33 -12.17
N ASP A 41 -0.25 26.01 -12.29
CA ASP A 41 0.94 25.43 -12.93
C ASP A 41 1.47 24.19 -12.22
N LEU A 42 1.11 24.03 -10.95
CA LEU A 42 1.46 22.85 -10.15
C LEU A 42 0.84 21.54 -10.68
N ASP A 43 -0.39 21.61 -11.20
CA ASP A 43 -1.07 20.55 -11.94
C ASP A 43 -2.17 21.19 -12.80
N THR A 44 -1.88 21.36 -14.10
CA THR A 44 -2.83 21.96 -15.06
C THR A 44 -4.06 21.12 -15.34
N GLY A 45 -4.00 19.83 -15.03
CA GLY A 45 -5.11 18.87 -15.14
C GLY A 45 -5.83 18.58 -13.83
N ALA A 46 -5.54 19.34 -12.77
CA ALA A 46 -6.20 19.16 -11.48
C ALA A 46 -7.69 19.48 -11.54
N HIS A 47 -8.49 18.64 -10.91
CA HIS A 47 -9.96 18.81 -10.78
C HIS A 47 -10.35 19.66 -9.58
N ALA A 48 -9.48 19.71 -8.56
CA ALA A 48 -9.56 20.61 -7.42
C ALA A 48 -8.15 20.97 -6.93
N VAL A 49 -8.01 22.08 -6.20
CA VAL A 49 -6.72 22.53 -5.62
C VAL A 49 -6.94 22.93 -4.17
N ILE A 50 -6.16 22.37 -3.27
CA ILE A 50 -6.14 22.77 -1.87
C ILE A 50 -5.36 24.06 -1.76
N LEU A 51 -6.06 25.17 -1.50
CA LEU A 51 -5.43 26.48 -1.35
C LEU A 51 -4.65 26.56 -0.04
N ALA A 52 -5.17 25.92 1.02
CA ALA A 52 -4.49 25.76 2.30
C ALA A 52 -5.08 24.60 3.11
N ASP A 53 -4.19 23.89 3.81
CA ASP A 53 -4.51 22.88 4.80
C ASP A 53 -3.65 23.11 6.04
N ILE A 54 -4.24 23.62 7.12
CA ILE A 54 -3.52 24.08 8.30
C ILE A 54 -4.02 23.32 9.53
N GLY A 55 -3.10 22.65 10.20
CA GLY A 55 -3.41 21.87 11.40
C GLY A 55 -2.56 22.25 12.58
N SER A 56 -3.09 21.95 13.77
CA SER A 56 -2.30 21.99 15.01
C SER A 56 -2.75 20.94 16.01
N SER A 57 -1.79 20.45 16.80
CA SER A 57 -2.05 19.60 17.97
C SER A 57 -1.34 20.16 19.19
N GLU A 58 -2.08 20.31 20.28
CA GLU A 58 -1.56 20.76 21.55
C GLU A 58 -2.15 19.95 22.70
N PHE A 59 -1.48 19.99 23.85
CA PHE A 59 -1.96 19.35 25.08
C PHE A 59 -2.58 20.41 25.97
N GLU A 60 -3.72 20.09 26.55
CA GLU A 60 -4.37 20.89 27.60
C GLU A 60 -4.56 20.00 28.85
N ALA A 61 -4.47 20.63 30.03
CA ALA A 61 -4.82 19.94 31.26
C ALA A 61 -6.34 19.76 31.38
N GLU A 62 -6.79 18.57 31.71
CA GLU A 62 -8.18 18.23 31.92
C GLU A 62 -8.33 17.33 33.17
N GLN A 63 -9.00 17.82 34.19
CA GLN A 63 -9.04 17.13 35.48
C GLN A 63 -7.63 16.73 35.93
N ALA A 64 -7.40 15.47 36.29
CA ALA A 64 -6.11 14.94 36.71
C ALA A 64 -5.20 14.47 35.58
N SER A 65 -5.52 14.79 34.31
CA SER A 65 -4.88 14.23 33.13
C SER A 65 -4.66 15.30 32.07
N PHE A 66 -4.06 14.90 30.94
CA PHE A 66 -4.00 15.67 29.73
C PHE A 66 -5.04 15.20 28.72
N LYS A 67 -5.53 16.13 27.89
CA LYS A 67 -6.21 15.86 26.64
C LYS A 67 -5.45 16.44 25.47
N LEU A 68 -5.58 15.82 24.32
CA LEU A 68 -5.11 16.37 23.04
C LEU A 68 -6.20 17.26 22.42
N VAL A 69 -5.77 18.40 21.88
CA VAL A 69 -6.61 19.33 21.14
C VAL A 69 -6.05 19.42 19.73
N TYR A 70 -6.74 18.79 18.78
CA TYR A 70 -6.41 18.85 17.38
C TYR A 70 -7.33 19.83 16.66
N LYS A 71 -6.75 20.74 15.88
CA LYS A 71 -7.49 21.71 15.07
C LYS A 71 -7.09 21.54 13.62
N ARG A 72 -8.05 21.64 12.69
CA ARG A 72 -7.81 21.69 11.26
C ARG A 72 -8.64 22.80 10.63
N HIS A 73 -8.04 23.48 9.65
CA HIS A 73 -8.67 24.44 8.79
C HIS A 73 -8.20 24.19 7.36
N ARG A 74 -9.16 23.87 6.46
CA ARG A 74 -8.86 23.55 5.06
C ARG A 74 -9.73 24.39 4.14
N ARG A 75 -9.12 24.89 3.05
CA ARG A 75 -9.76 25.60 1.97
C ARG A 75 -9.38 24.98 0.65
N VAL A 76 -10.38 24.66 -0.18
CA VAL A 76 -10.19 23.99 -1.47
C VAL A 76 -10.96 24.75 -2.55
N LYS A 77 -10.36 24.89 -3.74
CA LYS A 77 -11.02 25.37 -4.94
C LYS A 77 -11.39 24.20 -5.82
N ILE A 78 -12.65 24.13 -6.19
CA ILE A 78 -13.18 23.14 -7.13
C ILE A 78 -13.01 23.71 -8.54
N LEU A 79 -12.38 22.96 -9.45
CA LEU A 79 -12.12 23.43 -10.80
C LEU A 79 -13.14 22.89 -11.81
N ASP A 80 -13.52 21.63 -11.67
CA ASP A 80 -14.54 20.97 -12.49
C ASP A 80 -15.35 19.94 -11.68
N LYS A 81 -16.29 19.26 -12.35
CA LYS A 81 -17.20 18.28 -11.71
C LYS A 81 -16.52 17.07 -11.12
N THR A 82 -15.38 16.65 -11.67
CA THR A 82 -14.61 15.50 -11.17
C THR A 82 -14.04 15.79 -9.77
N GLY A 83 -13.81 17.08 -9.44
CA GLY A 83 -13.32 17.49 -8.13
C GLY A 83 -14.39 17.65 -7.05
N TYR A 84 -15.66 17.30 -7.30
CA TYR A 84 -16.75 17.46 -6.31
C TYR A 84 -16.60 16.56 -5.07
N ASP A 85 -15.90 15.46 -5.16
CA ASP A 85 -15.55 14.57 -4.05
C ASP A 85 -14.72 15.28 -2.97
N ALA A 86 -13.89 16.28 -3.36
CA ALA A 86 -13.15 17.13 -2.42
C ALA A 86 -14.05 17.92 -1.43
N ALA A 87 -15.35 18.02 -1.73
CA ALA A 87 -16.33 18.65 -0.84
C ALA A 87 -16.83 17.74 0.29
N THR A 88 -16.39 16.50 0.33
CA THR A 88 -16.75 15.55 1.38
C THR A 88 -15.56 15.37 2.36
N GLU A 89 -15.86 15.44 3.66
CA GLU A 89 -14.86 15.16 4.72
C GLU A 89 -15.38 14.08 5.65
N GLU A 90 -14.49 13.17 6.02
CA GLU A 90 -14.76 12.08 6.96
C GLU A 90 -13.85 12.19 8.18
N LEU A 91 -14.44 12.19 9.37
CA LEU A 91 -13.74 12.28 10.64
C LEU A 91 -13.89 10.95 11.38
N TYR A 92 -12.77 10.30 11.66
CA TYR A 92 -12.74 9.09 12.47
C TYR A 92 -12.40 9.44 13.91
N LEU A 93 -13.33 9.13 14.82
CA LEU A 93 -13.31 9.42 16.23
C LEU A 93 -13.24 8.11 17.00
N PHE A 94 -12.41 8.04 18.03
CA PHE A 94 -12.15 6.82 18.77
C PHE A 94 -12.82 6.85 20.13
N LYS A 95 -13.30 5.68 20.58
CA LYS A 95 -13.77 5.43 21.95
C LYS A 95 -12.66 4.74 22.73
N TYR A 96 -12.47 5.13 23.98
CA TYR A 96 -11.44 4.62 24.86
C TYR A 96 -12.08 4.03 26.13
N GLY A 97 -12.66 2.83 26.00
CA GLY A 97 -13.47 2.20 27.05
C GLY A 97 -14.86 2.83 27.20
N SER A 98 -15.52 2.57 28.32
CA SER A 98 -16.95 2.82 28.48
C SER A 98 -17.38 4.29 28.54
N ASN A 99 -16.47 5.24 28.86
CA ASN A 99 -16.86 6.63 29.12
C ASN A 99 -15.92 7.70 28.52
N LYS A 100 -14.96 7.32 27.68
CA LYS A 100 -14.02 8.26 27.08
C LYS A 100 -14.05 8.12 25.57
N GLU A 101 -14.25 9.22 24.88
CA GLU A 101 -14.30 9.27 23.41
C GLU A 101 -13.75 10.60 22.86
N ASP A 102 -13.31 10.58 21.61
CA ASP A 102 -12.99 11.79 20.87
C ASP A 102 -14.26 12.63 20.65
N LYS A 103 -14.16 13.94 20.82
CA LYS A 103 -15.30 14.87 20.65
C LYS A 103 -14.96 15.94 19.61
N VAL A 104 -15.83 16.07 18.61
CA VAL A 104 -15.75 17.19 17.64
C VAL A 104 -16.47 18.41 18.17
N SER A 105 -15.82 19.56 18.08
CA SER A 105 -16.38 20.86 18.45
C SER A 105 -16.00 21.92 17.41
N ASN A 106 -16.70 23.03 17.42
CA ASN A 106 -16.42 24.19 16.55
C ASN A 106 -16.36 23.82 15.04
N LEU A 107 -17.15 22.83 14.63
CA LEU A 107 -17.26 22.49 13.22
C LEU A 107 -17.97 23.62 12.47
N LYS A 108 -17.27 24.21 11.52
CA LYS A 108 -17.77 25.20 10.57
C LYS A 108 -17.41 24.71 9.18
N ALA A 109 -18.34 24.78 8.25
CA ALA A 109 -18.10 24.43 6.86
C ALA A 109 -19.04 25.25 5.96
N ALA A 110 -18.52 25.77 4.86
CA ALA A 110 -19.27 26.58 3.92
C ALA A 110 -18.73 26.44 2.50
N THR A 111 -19.62 26.61 1.53
CA THR A 111 -19.31 26.77 0.12
C THR A 111 -19.50 28.22 -0.28
N TYR A 112 -18.55 28.77 -1.00
CA TYR A 112 -18.56 30.13 -1.54
C TYR A 112 -18.63 30.05 -3.06
N ASN A 113 -19.58 30.78 -3.62
CA ASN A 113 -19.81 30.90 -5.05
C ASN A 113 -19.74 32.36 -5.48
N LEU A 114 -19.22 32.64 -6.67
CA LEU A 114 -19.26 33.98 -7.27
C LEU A 114 -20.53 34.09 -8.11
N GLU A 115 -21.47 34.97 -7.68
CA GLU A 115 -22.72 35.22 -8.36
C GLU A 115 -22.89 36.72 -8.61
N ASN A 116 -23.05 37.12 -9.88
CA ASN A 116 -23.14 38.51 -10.28
C ASN A 116 -22.03 39.41 -9.69
N GLY A 117 -20.79 38.87 -9.64
CA GLY A 117 -19.63 39.60 -9.09
C GLY A 117 -19.59 39.69 -7.56
N LYS A 118 -20.49 39.03 -6.85
CA LYS A 118 -20.53 38.98 -5.38
C LYS A 118 -20.28 37.57 -4.88
N VAL A 119 -19.59 37.45 -3.76
CA VAL A 119 -19.39 36.18 -3.09
C VAL A 119 -20.65 35.81 -2.29
N VAL A 120 -21.23 34.67 -2.61
CA VAL A 120 -22.41 34.10 -1.92
C VAL A 120 -21.93 32.90 -1.10
N GLU A 121 -22.22 32.94 0.20
CA GLU A 121 -21.88 31.85 1.16
C GLU A 121 -23.11 30.96 1.37
N THR A 122 -22.90 29.65 1.33
CA THR A 122 -23.87 28.62 1.74
C THR A 122 -23.22 27.75 2.82
N SER A 123 -23.69 27.94 4.06
CA SER A 123 -23.16 27.22 5.22
C SER A 123 -23.72 25.79 5.31
N LEU A 124 -22.91 24.84 5.83
CA LEU A 124 -23.34 23.49 6.20
C LEU A 124 -24.28 23.54 7.41
N GLU A 125 -25.47 23.00 7.26
CA GLU A 125 -26.43 22.85 8.36
C GLU A 125 -26.14 21.54 9.16
N SER A 126 -26.53 21.50 10.43
CA SER A 126 -26.31 20.34 11.31
C SER A 126 -26.94 19.05 10.77
N LYS A 127 -28.04 19.14 10.03
CA LYS A 127 -28.68 17.97 9.39
C LYS A 127 -27.83 17.34 8.25
N GLY A 128 -26.85 18.07 7.73
CA GLY A 128 -25.90 17.57 6.73
C GLY A 128 -24.70 16.81 7.31
N ILE A 129 -24.68 16.61 8.63
CA ILE A 129 -23.62 15.88 9.33
C ILE A 129 -24.15 14.51 9.73
N PHE A 130 -23.61 13.48 9.13
CA PHE A 130 -23.98 12.09 9.40
C PHE A 130 -23.01 11.48 10.41
N THR A 131 -23.53 10.67 11.32
CA THR A 131 -22.73 9.96 12.34
C THR A 131 -23.08 8.48 12.28
N GLU A 132 -22.05 7.64 12.19
CA GLU A 132 -22.16 6.19 12.06
C GLU A 132 -21.16 5.51 13.00
N ASN A 133 -21.59 4.46 13.70
CA ASN A 133 -20.69 3.58 14.42
C ASN A 133 -20.13 2.54 13.44
N MET A 134 -18.84 2.60 13.16
CA MET A 134 -18.16 1.64 12.29
C MET A 134 -17.97 0.29 13.00
N ASN A 135 -17.64 0.34 14.28
CA ASN A 135 -17.52 -0.78 15.21
C ASN A 135 -17.63 -0.25 16.65
N ASP A 136 -17.32 -1.09 17.64
CA ASP A 136 -17.42 -0.73 19.07
C ASP A 136 -16.49 0.43 19.46
N ASP A 137 -15.36 0.59 18.78
CA ASP A 137 -14.30 1.54 19.13
C ASP A 137 -14.21 2.76 18.20
N VAL A 138 -14.89 2.76 17.04
CA VAL A 138 -14.74 3.79 16.01
C VAL A 138 -16.09 4.38 15.58
N ILE A 139 -16.19 5.71 15.65
CA ILE A 139 -17.31 6.50 15.15
C ILE A 139 -16.81 7.26 13.91
N ARG A 140 -17.55 7.17 12.79
CA ARG A 140 -17.35 8.02 11.62
C ARG A 140 -18.34 9.17 11.60
N LYS A 141 -17.85 10.41 11.51
CA LYS A 141 -18.65 11.57 11.15
C LYS A 141 -18.33 11.96 9.72
N LYS A 142 -19.35 12.10 8.88
CA LYS A 142 -19.23 12.46 7.48
C LYS A 142 -20.12 13.67 7.18
N PHE A 143 -19.58 14.62 6.41
CA PHE A 143 -20.37 15.72 5.87
C PHE A 143 -19.93 16.07 4.46
N THR A 144 -20.87 16.52 3.64
CA THR A 144 -20.61 17.04 2.31
C THR A 144 -21.09 18.50 2.26
N LEU A 145 -20.23 19.40 1.78
CA LEU A 145 -20.58 20.82 1.70
C LEU A 145 -21.67 21.03 0.65
N PRO A 146 -22.69 21.88 0.96
CA PRO A 146 -23.82 22.13 0.07
C PRO A 146 -23.46 23.08 -1.09
N ALA A 147 -24.30 23.13 -2.12
CA ALA A 147 -24.24 24.10 -3.24
C ALA A 147 -22.89 24.15 -3.98
N VAL A 148 -22.15 23.05 -4.03
CA VAL A 148 -20.88 22.94 -4.76
C VAL A 148 -21.13 22.93 -6.25
N LYS A 149 -20.38 23.74 -6.99
CA LYS A 149 -20.36 23.82 -8.45
C LYS A 149 -18.95 24.11 -8.96
N GLU A 150 -18.74 24.01 -10.25
CA GLU A 150 -17.46 24.39 -10.87
C GLU A 150 -17.08 25.83 -10.49
N GLY A 151 -15.83 26.05 -10.10
CA GLY A 151 -15.33 27.33 -9.61
C GLY A 151 -15.61 27.63 -8.14
N SER A 152 -16.40 26.81 -7.42
CA SER A 152 -16.64 27.00 -5.98
C SER A 152 -15.36 26.98 -5.18
N ILE A 153 -15.33 27.77 -4.11
CA ILE A 153 -14.35 27.63 -3.03
C ILE A 153 -15.07 27.05 -1.83
N ILE A 154 -14.58 25.95 -1.32
CA ILE A 154 -15.09 25.30 -0.11
C ILE A 154 -14.12 25.52 1.04
N GLU A 155 -14.66 25.66 2.24
CA GLU A 155 -13.87 25.88 3.44
C GLU A 155 -14.49 25.18 4.63
N TYR A 156 -13.66 24.50 5.44
CA TYR A 156 -14.09 23.93 6.70
C TYR A 156 -13.02 24.02 7.78
N SER A 157 -13.48 24.08 9.03
CA SER A 157 -12.63 24.01 10.20
C SER A 157 -13.32 23.27 11.34
N TYR A 158 -12.53 22.55 12.14
CA TYR A 158 -13.03 21.84 13.30
C TYR A 158 -11.97 21.69 14.38
N THR A 159 -12.42 21.34 15.59
CA THR A 159 -11.57 20.96 16.72
C THR A 159 -11.95 19.56 17.19
N ILE A 160 -10.98 18.68 17.37
CA ILE A 160 -11.18 17.38 18.03
C ILE A 160 -10.48 17.43 19.39
N TYR A 161 -11.23 17.10 20.43
CA TYR A 161 -10.72 16.87 21.77
C TYR A 161 -10.59 15.36 21.98
N SER A 162 -9.39 14.88 22.27
CA SER A 162 -9.13 13.46 22.56
C SER A 162 -8.64 13.28 24.00
N PRO A 163 -9.25 12.40 24.77
CA PRO A 163 -8.76 12.07 26.11
C PRO A 163 -7.50 11.19 26.09
N SER A 164 -7.07 10.76 24.90
CA SER A 164 -5.91 9.88 24.73
C SER A 164 -4.67 10.67 24.30
N THR A 165 -3.62 10.60 25.11
CA THR A 165 -2.30 11.14 24.76
C THR A 165 -1.56 10.26 23.73
N TYR A 166 -1.99 9.03 23.48
CA TYR A 166 -1.44 8.17 22.41
C TYR A 166 -1.81 8.62 21.00
N ALA A 167 -2.93 9.33 20.88
CA ALA A 167 -3.57 9.61 19.58
C ALA A 167 -3.13 10.96 18.97
N LEU A 168 -1.85 11.34 19.14
CA LEU A 168 -1.32 12.52 18.46
C LEU A 168 -1.49 12.32 16.94
N LYS A 169 -2.29 13.22 16.32
CA LYS A 169 -2.74 13.04 14.95
C LYS A 169 -1.57 13.14 13.96
N ALA A 170 -1.45 12.16 13.08
CA ALA A 170 -0.58 12.24 11.93
C ALA A 170 -1.06 13.35 10.97
N TRP A 171 -0.13 13.93 10.20
CA TRP A 171 -0.44 14.96 9.23
C TRP A 171 0.06 14.56 7.84
N ASN A 172 -0.87 14.50 6.88
CA ASN A 172 -0.56 14.31 5.47
C ASN A 172 -0.41 15.67 4.81
N PHE A 173 0.81 15.98 4.37
CA PHE A 173 1.08 17.22 3.63
C PHE A 173 0.68 17.09 2.15
N GLN A 174 0.52 15.87 1.66
CA GLN A 174 0.23 15.51 0.29
C GLN A 174 -1.00 14.60 0.21
N GLY A 175 -1.72 14.63 -0.89
CA GLY A 175 -2.90 13.82 -1.15
C GLY A 175 -3.25 13.79 -2.63
N GLU A 176 -4.49 13.44 -2.95
CA GLU A 176 -5.00 13.29 -4.33
C GLU A 176 -5.06 14.61 -5.11
N TYR A 177 -5.12 15.75 -4.40
CA TYR A 177 -5.16 17.08 -4.99
C TYR A 177 -3.90 17.86 -4.69
N PRO A 178 -3.40 18.69 -5.62
CA PRO A 178 -2.27 19.58 -5.36
C PRO A 178 -2.62 20.57 -4.25
N CYS A 179 -1.63 20.91 -3.42
CA CYS A 179 -1.81 21.77 -2.27
C CYS A 179 -0.81 22.94 -2.29
N LEU A 180 -1.32 24.17 -2.34
CA LEU A 180 -0.47 25.35 -2.39
C LEU A 180 0.26 25.61 -1.05
N ARG A 181 -0.39 25.26 0.08
CA ARG A 181 0.22 25.39 1.41
C ARG A 181 -0.36 24.36 2.36
N SER A 182 0.48 23.46 2.86
CA SER A 182 0.18 22.55 3.96
C SER A 182 1.05 22.90 5.16
N GLU A 183 0.45 23.06 6.32
CA GLU A 183 1.14 23.46 7.55
C GLU A 183 0.66 22.67 8.75
N TYR A 184 1.59 22.13 9.55
CA TYR A 184 1.26 21.47 10.78
C TYR A 184 2.14 21.95 11.94
N THR A 185 1.50 22.29 13.05
CA THR A 185 2.16 22.71 14.28
C THR A 185 1.81 21.75 15.42
N VAL A 186 2.83 21.31 16.16
CA VAL A 186 2.65 20.38 17.28
C VAL A 186 3.36 20.91 18.52
N GLY A 187 2.65 21.09 19.61
CA GLY A 187 3.21 21.47 20.90
C GLY A 187 3.29 20.27 21.83
N ILE A 188 4.49 19.77 22.16
CA ILE A 188 4.72 18.60 23.01
C ILE A 188 5.31 19.06 24.36
N PRO A 189 4.57 18.89 25.48
CA PRO A 189 5.11 19.12 26.82
C PRO A 189 6.23 18.13 27.16
N GLU A 190 7.19 18.57 27.97
CA GLU A 190 8.33 17.76 28.45
C GLU A 190 7.95 16.47 29.18
N PHE A 191 6.66 16.32 29.50
CA PHE A 191 6.10 15.10 30.11
C PHE A 191 5.95 13.93 29.14
N PHE A 192 6.07 14.16 27.83
CA PHE A 192 5.86 13.17 26.79
C PHE A 192 7.03 13.11 25.82
N ASP A 193 7.54 11.91 25.59
CA ASP A 193 8.48 11.66 24.51
C ASP A 193 7.74 11.02 23.32
N TYR A 194 7.90 11.62 22.14
CA TYR A 194 7.39 11.08 20.90
C TYR A 194 8.50 10.80 19.90
N ILE A 195 8.38 9.69 19.21
CA ILE A 195 9.15 9.41 18.01
C ILE A 195 8.41 10.00 16.82
N PHE A 196 9.12 10.68 15.94
CA PHE A 196 8.61 11.27 14.71
C PHE A 196 8.99 10.37 13.54
N ILE A 197 7.98 9.88 12.81
CA ILE A 197 8.15 9.05 11.63
C ILE A 197 7.74 9.90 10.43
N ALA A 198 8.74 10.39 9.70
CA ALA A 198 8.53 11.14 8.47
C ALA A 198 8.70 10.22 7.26
N GLN A 199 7.84 10.39 6.26
CA GLN A 199 7.90 9.68 5.00
C GLN A 199 7.53 10.59 3.82
N GLY A 200 7.70 10.09 2.59
CA GLY A 200 7.39 10.79 1.35
C GLY A 200 8.59 11.51 0.75
N TYR A 201 8.39 12.08 -0.43
CA TYR A 201 9.47 12.59 -1.29
C TYR A 201 9.46 14.12 -1.44
N HIS A 202 8.35 14.78 -1.08
CA HIS A 202 8.28 16.25 -1.16
C HIS A 202 9.05 16.91 -0.01
N GLN A 203 9.91 17.89 -0.34
CA GLN A 203 10.72 18.62 0.64
C GLN A 203 9.86 19.65 1.40
N PHE A 204 10.18 19.85 2.69
CA PHE A 204 9.54 20.92 3.48
C PHE A 204 10.26 22.27 3.24
N ASP A 205 9.47 23.32 2.99
CA ASP A 205 9.98 24.69 2.91
C ASP A 205 10.49 25.20 4.26
N SER A 206 9.89 24.74 5.34
CA SER A 206 10.30 25.11 6.69
C SER A 206 10.07 23.99 7.68
N LYS A 207 11.08 23.72 8.51
CA LYS A 207 11.00 22.90 9.72
C LYS A 207 11.58 23.71 10.86
N THR A 208 10.77 24.05 11.84
CA THR A 208 11.23 24.82 13.00
C THR A 208 10.87 24.11 14.30
N ARG A 209 11.68 24.36 15.31
CA ARG A 209 11.42 24.00 16.71
C ARG A 209 11.67 25.21 17.58
N GLU A 210 10.76 25.46 18.49
CA GLU A 210 10.84 26.53 19.47
C GLU A 210 10.39 25.94 20.82
N ASP A 211 11.12 26.22 21.89
CA ASP A 211 10.75 25.80 23.25
C ASP A 211 10.11 26.98 23.97
N VAL A 212 8.88 26.80 24.42
CA VAL A 212 8.09 27.81 25.15
C VAL A 212 7.68 27.29 26.51
N ARG A 213 7.60 28.17 27.51
CA ARG A 213 7.11 27.78 28.82
C ARG A 213 5.60 27.97 28.89
N LYS A 214 4.86 26.90 29.25
CA LYS A 214 3.40 26.93 29.46
C LYS A 214 3.07 26.44 30.87
N SER A 215 1.91 26.88 31.42
CA SER A 215 1.36 26.42 32.66
C SER A 215 0.15 25.53 32.41
N PHE A 216 0.09 24.41 33.12
CA PHE A 216 -1.01 23.44 33.06
C PHE A 216 -1.68 23.36 34.44
N THR A 217 -2.99 23.64 34.50
CA THR A 217 -3.75 23.60 35.76
C THR A 217 -4.63 22.35 35.80
N PHE A 218 -4.27 21.42 36.63
CA PHE A 218 -5.00 20.19 36.88
C PHE A 218 -6.01 20.39 37.98
N ARG A 219 -7.15 19.69 37.93
CA ARG A 219 -8.21 19.72 38.91
C ARG A 219 -8.47 18.31 39.44
N PHE A 220 -8.47 18.16 40.76
CA PHE A 220 -8.64 16.88 41.44
C PHE A 220 -9.87 16.97 42.35
N ASP A 221 -10.84 16.07 42.18
CA ASP A 221 -11.93 15.94 43.14
C ASP A 221 -11.39 15.24 44.38
N GLN A 222 -11.49 15.88 45.55
CA GLN A 222 -11.11 15.24 46.81
C GLN A 222 -12.00 14.03 47.06
N GLN A 223 -11.38 12.89 47.34
CA GLN A 223 -12.08 11.70 47.81
C GLN A 223 -12.19 11.74 49.35
N GLY A 224 -13.41 11.68 49.86
CA GLY A 224 -13.67 11.49 51.26
C GLY A 224 -13.42 10.04 51.70
N ALA A 225 -13.62 9.78 53.00
CA ALA A 225 -13.56 8.44 53.56
C ALA A 225 -14.49 7.48 52.77
N TYR A 226 -13.98 6.27 52.48
CA TYR A 226 -14.69 5.25 51.69
C TYR A 226 -14.97 5.63 50.20
N GLY A 227 -14.16 6.55 49.62
CA GLY A 227 -14.30 6.88 48.16
C GLY A 227 -15.49 7.78 47.83
N THR A 228 -16.15 8.37 48.82
CA THR A 228 -17.23 9.35 48.57
C THR A 228 -16.66 10.67 48.06
N LYS A 229 -17.33 11.29 47.07
CA LYS A 229 -16.95 12.63 46.58
C LYS A 229 -17.26 13.66 47.69
N THR A 230 -16.25 14.42 48.13
CA THR A 230 -16.43 15.48 49.13
C THR A 230 -17.04 16.75 48.57
N GLY A 231 -17.15 16.89 47.26
CA GLY A 231 -17.58 18.13 46.60
C GLY A 231 -16.50 19.23 46.59
N VAL A 232 -15.31 18.97 47.15
CA VAL A 232 -14.18 19.90 47.12
C VAL A 232 -13.27 19.56 45.95
N THR A 233 -13.00 20.53 45.10
CA THR A 233 -12.06 20.40 43.97
C THR A 233 -10.78 21.17 44.28
N GLU A 234 -9.67 20.47 44.35
CA GLU A 234 -8.35 21.09 44.45
C GLU A 234 -7.77 21.35 43.04
N SER A 235 -7.01 22.43 42.90
CA SER A 235 -6.32 22.72 41.64
C SER A 235 -4.81 22.82 41.88
N GLN A 236 -4.04 22.20 41.02
CA GLN A 236 -2.58 22.27 40.99
C GLN A 236 -2.11 22.80 39.64
N THR A 237 -1.29 23.85 39.67
CA THR A 237 -0.68 24.42 38.47
C THR A 237 0.79 24.00 38.35
N VAL A 238 1.14 23.39 37.22
CA VAL A 238 2.50 22.95 36.94
C VAL A 238 3.00 23.72 35.73
N GLY A 239 4.15 24.37 35.83
CA GLY A 239 4.85 24.98 34.72
C GLY A 239 5.73 23.95 34.02
N ALA A 240 5.65 23.89 32.66
CA ALA A 240 6.44 22.96 31.86
C ALA A 240 6.97 23.61 30.60
N ASN A 241 8.09 23.09 30.11
CA ASN A 241 8.58 23.42 28.79
C ASN A 241 7.76 22.65 27.74
N VAL A 242 7.37 23.35 26.67
CA VAL A 242 6.64 22.79 25.53
C VAL A 242 7.48 23.02 24.28
N SER A 243 7.89 21.93 23.64
CA SER A 243 8.55 22.00 22.34
C SER A 243 7.50 22.17 21.24
N MET A 244 7.52 23.34 20.61
CA MET A 244 6.64 23.69 19.48
C MET A 244 7.34 23.35 18.17
N TYR A 245 6.88 22.32 17.49
CA TYR A 245 7.37 21.94 16.16
C TYR A 245 6.42 22.49 15.11
N ARG A 246 6.98 22.97 14.00
CA ARG A 246 6.21 23.47 12.87
C ARG A 246 6.84 23.00 11.56
N TRP A 247 6.03 22.42 10.69
CA TRP A 247 6.38 22.02 9.33
C TRP A 247 5.50 22.77 8.34
N VAL A 248 6.12 23.27 7.28
CA VAL A 248 5.42 23.94 6.17
C VAL A 248 5.90 23.30 4.87
N ALA A 249 4.95 22.91 4.04
CA ALA A 249 5.18 22.49 2.67
C ALA A 249 4.35 23.37 1.74
N LYS A 250 4.97 23.91 0.69
CA LYS A 250 4.31 24.74 -0.32
C LYS A 250 4.37 24.03 -1.67
N ASP A 251 3.46 24.39 -2.54
CA ASP A 251 3.40 23.89 -3.91
C ASP A 251 3.57 22.36 -4.00
N VAL A 252 2.81 21.67 -3.11
CA VAL A 252 2.86 20.20 -2.99
C VAL A 252 2.06 19.60 -4.14
N PRO A 253 2.68 18.80 -5.04
CA PRO A 253 1.98 18.17 -6.15
C PRO A 253 0.99 17.12 -5.65
N ALA A 254 -0.05 16.85 -6.43
CA ALA A 254 -0.92 15.70 -6.20
C ALA A 254 -0.10 14.40 -6.28
N LEU A 255 -0.47 13.44 -5.44
CA LEU A 255 0.09 12.09 -5.52
C LEU A 255 -1.02 11.16 -6.01
N LYS A 256 -0.91 10.74 -7.27
CA LYS A 256 -1.85 9.83 -7.92
C LYS A 256 -1.29 8.41 -7.89
N GLU A 257 -2.15 7.44 -7.66
CA GLU A 257 -1.76 6.05 -7.75
C GLU A 257 -1.53 5.67 -9.22
N GLU A 258 -0.39 5.05 -9.49
CA GLU A 258 0.02 4.59 -10.80
C GLU A 258 0.20 3.07 -10.80
N SER A 259 0.33 2.48 -12.00
CA SER A 259 0.65 1.05 -12.12
C SER A 259 1.87 0.68 -11.29
N PHE A 260 1.85 -0.50 -10.70
CA PHE A 260 2.94 -0.98 -9.85
C PHE A 260 3.22 -0.07 -8.63
N THR A 261 2.16 0.32 -7.94
CA THR A 261 2.22 0.91 -6.61
C THR A 261 1.69 -0.11 -5.60
N THR A 262 2.42 -0.40 -4.54
CA THR A 262 1.96 -1.32 -3.48
C THR A 262 0.85 -0.69 -2.67
N SER A 263 1.13 0.48 -2.14
CA SER A 263 0.18 1.34 -1.44
C SER A 263 0.62 2.79 -1.54
N ILE A 264 -0.23 3.63 -2.06
CA ILE A 264 0.04 5.07 -2.15
C ILE A 264 0.36 5.69 -0.77
N ARG A 265 -0.15 5.08 0.31
CA ARG A 265 0.11 5.50 1.70
C ARG A 265 1.60 5.47 2.07
N ASN A 266 2.39 4.59 1.43
CA ASN A 266 3.84 4.51 1.66
C ASN A 266 4.59 5.74 1.14
N HIS A 267 4.00 6.46 0.18
CA HIS A 267 4.68 7.48 -0.61
C HIS A 267 4.17 8.91 -0.32
N ILE A 268 3.02 9.04 0.35
CA ILE A 268 2.48 10.33 0.79
C ILE A 268 3.48 11.02 1.72
N THR A 269 3.79 12.27 1.44
CA THR A 269 4.57 13.10 2.36
C THR A 269 3.76 13.37 3.62
N ARG A 270 4.19 12.77 4.75
CA ARG A 270 3.49 12.83 6.04
C ARG A 270 4.43 12.74 7.23
N ILE A 271 3.93 13.15 8.37
CA ILE A 271 4.56 12.94 9.68
C ILE A 271 3.58 12.20 10.60
N GLU A 272 4.07 11.14 11.22
CA GLU A 272 3.38 10.39 12.26
C GLU A 272 4.13 10.51 13.59
N PHE A 273 3.40 10.26 14.66
CA PHE A 273 3.90 10.38 16.02
C PHE A 273 3.59 9.10 16.79
N GLN A 274 4.60 8.56 17.42
CA GLN A 274 4.47 7.42 18.32
C GLN A 274 4.92 7.81 19.71
N LEU A 275 4.02 7.75 20.71
CA LEU A 275 4.38 8.00 22.11
C LEU A 275 5.37 6.92 22.55
N SER A 276 6.56 7.34 23.02
CA SER A 276 7.62 6.42 23.44
C SER A 276 7.75 6.34 24.96
N ALA A 277 7.53 7.45 25.69
CA ALA A 277 7.59 7.46 27.13
C ALA A 277 6.75 8.60 27.75
N ARG A 278 6.39 8.43 29.02
CA ARG A 278 5.83 9.46 29.90
C ARG A 278 6.80 9.78 31.03
N LYS A 279 6.91 11.07 31.36
CA LYS A 279 7.87 11.60 32.33
C LYS A 279 7.18 12.58 33.27
N TYR A 280 6.35 12.07 34.17
CA TYR A 280 5.68 12.95 35.12
C TYR A 280 6.61 13.34 36.25
N PRO A 281 6.55 14.60 36.78
CA PRO A 281 7.38 15.05 37.89
C PRO A 281 7.27 14.16 39.12
N GLY A 282 8.41 13.78 39.68
CA GLY A 282 8.46 12.92 40.87
C GLY A 282 8.10 11.45 40.67
N GLN A 283 7.90 11.03 39.42
CA GLN A 283 7.66 9.62 39.03
C GLN A 283 8.78 9.07 38.17
N PRO A 284 9.07 7.76 38.24
CA PRO A 284 9.96 7.12 37.27
C PRO A 284 9.45 7.32 35.83
N VAL A 285 10.38 7.33 34.87
CA VAL A 285 10.00 7.34 33.46
C VAL A 285 9.21 6.07 33.13
N GLU A 286 8.01 6.23 32.62
CA GLU A 286 7.14 5.14 32.17
C GLU A 286 7.38 4.93 30.65
N PRO A 287 8.07 3.85 30.23
CA PRO A 287 8.16 3.50 28.83
C PRO A 287 6.80 3.07 28.30
N VAL A 288 6.37 3.68 27.21
CA VAL A 288 5.08 3.38 26.54
C VAL A 288 5.30 2.55 25.31
N MET A 289 6.33 2.90 24.52
CA MET A 289 6.69 2.11 23.37
C MET A 289 7.36 0.81 23.80
N THR A 290 6.84 -0.27 23.30
CA THR A 290 7.35 -1.61 23.58
C THR A 290 8.63 -1.91 22.80
N THR A 291 9.33 -2.97 23.19
CA THR A 291 10.40 -3.61 22.42
C THR A 291 9.83 -4.82 21.67
N TRP A 292 10.54 -5.34 20.68
CA TRP A 292 10.10 -6.55 19.98
C TRP A 292 9.89 -7.75 20.91
N PRO A 293 10.79 -8.06 21.87
CA PRO A 293 10.55 -9.11 22.87
C PRO A 293 9.30 -8.85 23.73
N LYS A 294 9.09 -7.59 24.15
CA LYS A 294 7.92 -7.25 24.96
C LYS A 294 6.61 -7.33 24.16
N LEU A 295 6.62 -6.92 22.88
CA LEU A 295 5.47 -7.08 21.98
C LEU A 295 5.07 -8.56 21.87
N ARG A 296 6.06 -9.45 21.65
CA ARG A 296 5.82 -10.90 21.63
C ARG A 296 5.24 -11.39 22.97
N GLU A 297 5.87 -11.02 24.09
CA GLU A 297 5.39 -11.40 25.42
C GLU A 297 3.92 -11.03 25.59
N ASP A 298 3.55 -9.81 25.18
CA ASP A 298 2.18 -9.33 25.30
C ASP A 298 1.23 -10.07 24.35
N LEU A 299 1.61 -10.30 23.09
CA LEU A 299 0.80 -11.11 22.16
C LEU A 299 0.59 -12.53 22.66
N MET A 300 1.61 -13.13 23.29
CA MET A 300 1.50 -14.49 23.86
C MET A 300 0.57 -14.58 25.06
N LYS A 301 0.20 -13.46 25.69
CA LYS A 301 -0.77 -13.38 26.79
C LYS A 301 -2.23 -13.20 26.33
N TYR A 302 -2.47 -12.94 25.04
CA TYR A 302 -3.82 -12.77 24.52
C TYR A 302 -4.45 -14.11 24.12
N GLU A 303 -5.73 -14.32 24.52
CA GLU A 303 -6.51 -15.50 24.13
C GLU A 303 -6.68 -15.61 22.60
N SER A 304 -6.81 -14.45 21.93
CA SER A 304 -6.92 -14.34 20.48
C SER A 304 -5.61 -14.60 19.72
N TYR A 305 -4.52 -14.94 20.45
CA TYR A 305 -3.20 -15.18 19.85
C TYR A 305 -2.43 -16.29 20.61
N GLY A 306 -1.52 -15.94 21.50
CA GLY A 306 -0.53 -16.87 22.06
C GLY A 306 -1.08 -17.89 23.04
N ILE A 307 -2.07 -17.55 23.89
CA ILE A 307 -2.68 -18.50 24.83
C ILE A 307 -3.27 -19.70 24.09
N ALA A 308 -3.88 -19.47 22.94
CA ALA A 308 -4.45 -20.55 22.10
C ALA A 308 -3.38 -21.57 21.64
N LEU A 309 -2.16 -21.12 21.36
CA LEU A 309 -1.03 -21.97 20.98
C LEU A 309 -0.38 -22.69 22.17
N GLY A 310 -0.39 -22.07 23.35
CA GLY A 310 0.18 -22.65 24.59
C GLY A 310 -0.68 -23.74 25.21
N LYS A 311 -1.95 -23.84 24.86
CA LYS A 311 -2.87 -24.87 25.36
C LYS A 311 -2.51 -26.23 24.80
N ASN A 312 -2.77 -27.31 25.61
CA ASN A 312 -2.71 -28.67 25.08
C ASN A 312 -3.88 -28.90 24.11
N ASN A 313 -3.65 -28.65 22.84
CA ASN A 313 -4.63 -28.79 21.75
C ASN A 313 -4.91 -30.27 21.41
N GLY A 314 -5.18 -31.11 22.45
CA GLY A 314 -5.42 -32.56 22.34
C GLY A 314 -6.55 -32.95 21.39
N PHE A 315 -7.50 -32.05 21.15
CA PHE A 315 -8.61 -32.26 20.19
C PHE A 315 -8.15 -32.40 18.73
N MET A 316 -6.89 -32.13 18.42
CA MET A 316 -6.28 -32.28 17.09
C MET A 316 -5.49 -33.60 16.96
N ALA A 317 -5.25 -34.32 18.05
CA ALA A 317 -4.26 -35.41 18.09
C ALA A 317 -4.57 -36.53 17.08
N ASP A 318 -5.78 -37.09 17.11
CA ASP A 318 -6.16 -38.18 16.25
C ASP A 318 -6.08 -37.82 14.75
N GLU A 319 -6.47 -36.59 14.41
CA GLU A 319 -6.42 -36.11 13.04
C GLU A 319 -4.97 -35.90 12.55
N ILE A 320 -4.10 -35.39 13.43
CA ILE A 320 -2.66 -35.22 13.13
C ILE A 320 -1.97 -36.58 12.95
N GLU A 321 -2.25 -37.55 13.81
CA GLU A 321 -1.72 -38.91 13.70
C GLU A 321 -2.10 -39.53 12.34
N MET A 322 -3.35 -39.42 11.96
CA MET A 322 -3.86 -39.92 10.67
C MET A 322 -3.16 -39.20 9.48
N ILE A 323 -3.00 -37.86 9.55
CA ILE A 323 -2.40 -37.07 8.47
C ILE A 323 -0.91 -37.38 8.31
N THR A 324 -0.21 -37.57 9.43
CA THR A 324 1.26 -37.74 9.43
C THR A 324 1.69 -39.19 9.32
N ASP A 325 0.74 -40.13 9.28
CA ASP A 325 1.06 -41.55 9.14
C ASP A 325 1.94 -41.83 7.92
N GLY A 326 2.98 -42.65 8.11
CA GLY A 326 3.97 -42.99 7.10
C GLY A 326 4.94 -41.88 6.70
N ALA A 327 4.89 -40.70 7.33
CA ALA A 327 5.87 -39.63 7.07
C ALA A 327 7.27 -40.04 7.53
N LYS A 328 8.28 -39.86 6.64
CA LYS A 328 9.66 -40.31 6.85
C LYS A 328 10.59 -39.22 7.35
N SER A 329 10.16 -37.97 7.32
CA SER A 329 10.93 -36.81 7.76
C SER A 329 10.02 -35.71 8.33
N ASP A 330 10.62 -34.76 9.04
CA ASP A 330 9.90 -33.61 9.57
C ASP A 330 9.36 -32.70 8.45
N GLU A 331 10.08 -32.55 7.34
CA GLU A 331 9.60 -31.85 6.16
C GLU A 331 8.36 -32.54 5.57
N GLU A 332 8.35 -33.86 5.49
CA GLU A 332 7.19 -34.60 4.97
C GLU A 332 5.97 -34.47 5.90
N LYS A 333 6.18 -34.49 7.24
CA LYS A 333 5.10 -34.19 8.20
C LYS A 333 4.54 -32.78 8.00
N ALA A 334 5.45 -31.78 7.90
CA ALA A 334 5.06 -30.38 7.68
C ALA A 334 4.25 -30.21 6.39
N ARG A 335 4.68 -30.84 5.28
CA ARG A 335 3.97 -30.82 3.99
C ARG A 335 2.58 -31.44 4.09
N LYS A 336 2.45 -32.60 4.72
CA LYS A 336 1.15 -33.29 4.89
C LYS A 336 0.18 -32.43 5.72
N ILE A 337 0.63 -31.85 6.82
CA ILE A 337 -0.19 -30.96 7.67
C ILE A 337 -0.58 -29.71 6.90
N TYR A 338 0.35 -29.06 6.20
CA TYR A 338 0.07 -27.88 5.37
C TYR A 338 -0.98 -28.16 4.31
N TYR A 339 -0.81 -29.25 3.54
CA TYR A 339 -1.76 -29.62 2.49
C TYR A 339 -3.13 -29.94 3.07
N TYR A 340 -3.18 -30.57 4.23
CA TYR A 340 -4.43 -30.83 4.91
C TYR A 340 -5.16 -29.53 5.27
N VAL A 341 -4.49 -28.58 5.92
CA VAL A 341 -5.11 -27.30 6.30
C VAL A 341 -5.51 -26.52 5.04
N ARG A 342 -4.58 -26.33 4.10
CA ARG A 342 -4.85 -25.61 2.84
C ARG A 342 -6.06 -26.16 2.07
N ASN A 343 -6.20 -27.47 1.99
CA ASN A 343 -7.23 -28.11 1.15
C ASN A 343 -8.59 -28.22 1.83
N ASN A 344 -8.65 -28.17 3.16
CA ASN A 344 -9.87 -28.41 3.92
C ASN A 344 -10.43 -27.16 4.61
N TYR A 345 -9.69 -26.03 4.62
CA TYR A 345 -10.13 -24.80 5.28
C TYR A 345 -10.49 -23.73 4.25
N THR A 346 -11.51 -22.93 4.58
CA THR A 346 -11.94 -21.79 3.77
C THR A 346 -11.57 -20.49 4.47
N CYS A 347 -10.77 -19.66 3.81
CA CYS A 347 -10.44 -18.33 4.29
C CYS A 347 -11.60 -17.37 4.01
N THR A 348 -12.05 -16.65 5.04
CA THR A 348 -13.17 -15.69 4.97
C THR A 348 -12.69 -14.24 4.91
N ASP A 349 -11.46 -13.96 5.36
CA ASP A 349 -10.85 -12.64 5.34
C ASP A 349 -9.32 -12.77 5.31
N HIS A 350 -8.68 -12.13 4.33
CA HIS A 350 -7.24 -12.10 4.13
C HIS A 350 -6.57 -10.86 4.74
N SER A 351 -7.18 -10.22 5.73
CA SER A 351 -6.65 -9.00 6.35
C SER A 351 -6.87 -8.98 7.86
N SER A 352 -6.36 -9.99 8.56
CA SER A 352 -6.47 -10.08 10.02
C SER A 352 -5.14 -10.48 10.65
N LEU A 353 -4.76 -9.78 11.73
CA LEU A 353 -3.58 -10.10 12.52
C LEU A 353 -3.87 -11.16 13.59
N ALA A 354 -5.08 -11.17 14.17
CA ALA A 354 -5.46 -12.00 15.31
C ALA A 354 -6.70 -12.84 15.02
N MET A 355 -6.98 -13.81 15.88
CA MET A 355 -8.17 -14.64 15.82
C MET A 355 -9.36 -13.93 16.45
N ASP A 356 -10.51 -13.97 15.76
CA ASP A 356 -11.80 -13.55 16.30
C ASP A 356 -12.51 -14.72 17.01
N LYS A 357 -12.24 -15.97 16.55
CA LYS A 357 -12.84 -17.19 17.08
C LYS A 357 -11.81 -18.05 17.82
N PRO A 358 -12.22 -18.79 18.86
CA PRO A 358 -11.35 -19.76 19.52
C PRO A 358 -10.83 -20.83 18.53
N LEU A 359 -9.57 -21.22 18.67
CA LEU A 359 -8.88 -22.18 17.81
C LEU A 359 -9.66 -23.49 17.59
N LYS A 360 -10.29 -24.02 18.66
CA LYS A 360 -11.13 -25.23 18.59
C LYS A 360 -12.37 -25.05 17.70
N THR A 361 -12.93 -23.85 17.68
CA THR A 361 -14.08 -23.51 16.82
C THR A 361 -13.66 -23.51 15.36
N VAL A 362 -12.55 -22.84 15.04
CA VAL A 362 -11.99 -22.80 13.68
C VAL A 362 -11.62 -24.20 13.18
N PHE A 363 -10.97 -25.00 14.03
CA PHE A 363 -10.61 -26.37 13.71
C PHE A 363 -11.83 -27.23 13.33
N LYS A 364 -12.96 -27.09 14.06
CA LYS A 364 -14.19 -27.82 13.78
C LYS A 364 -14.96 -27.30 12.57
N SER A 365 -15.04 -25.97 12.41
CA SER A 365 -15.80 -25.35 11.32
C SER A 365 -15.06 -25.38 9.98
N LYS A 366 -13.75 -25.61 9.99
CA LYS A 366 -12.88 -25.55 8.82
C LYS A 366 -12.99 -24.21 8.07
N SER A 367 -13.26 -23.12 8.80
CA SER A 367 -13.47 -21.79 8.23
C SER A 367 -13.06 -20.70 9.21
N GLY A 368 -12.31 -19.71 8.72
CA GLY A 368 -11.81 -18.62 9.53
C GLY A 368 -11.12 -17.53 8.71
N ASN A 369 -10.67 -16.45 9.39
CA ASN A 369 -9.79 -15.47 8.78
C ASN A 369 -8.35 -16.03 8.62
N VAL A 370 -7.49 -15.30 7.91
CA VAL A 370 -6.11 -15.74 7.62
C VAL A 370 -5.32 -16.09 8.89
N SER A 371 -5.43 -15.28 9.95
CA SER A 371 -4.77 -15.54 11.22
C SER A 371 -5.29 -16.81 11.87
N GLU A 372 -6.61 -17.02 11.89
CA GLU A 372 -7.25 -18.22 12.43
C GLU A 372 -6.76 -19.49 11.76
N ILE A 373 -6.70 -19.51 10.41
CA ILE A 373 -6.24 -20.67 9.64
C ILE A 373 -4.76 -20.96 9.89
N ASN A 374 -3.92 -19.94 9.83
CA ASN A 374 -2.48 -20.13 10.03
C ASN A 374 -2.13 -20.41 11.49
N MET A 375 -2.92 -19.95 12.46
CA MET A 375 -2.77 -20.34 13.87
C MET A 375 -3.18 -21.81 14.10
N VAL A 376 -4.20 -22.33 13.38
CA VAL A 376 -4.49 -23.77 13.36
C VAL A 376 -3.31 -24.54 12.78
N LEU A 377 -2.72 -24.05 11.67
CA LEU A 377 -1.55 -24.68 11.07
C LEU A 377 -0.37 -24.74 12.06
N VAL A 378 -0.02 -23.63 12.72
CA VAL A 378 1.06 -23.58 13.75
C VAL A 378 0.76 -24.56 14.89
N ALA A 379 -0.50 -24.60 15.39
CA ALA A 379 -0.88 -25.50 16.48
C ALA A 379 -0.77 -26.96 16.09
N MET A 380 -1.16 -27.34 14.86
CA MET A 380 -1.04 -28.70 14.34
C MET A 380 0.44 -29.11 14.15
N LEU A 381 1.27 -28.23 13.59
CA LEU A 381 2.71 -28.45 13.42
C LEU A 381 3.39 -28.68 14.78
N ARG A 382 3.12 -27.83 15.77
CA ARG A 382 3.63 -27.98 17.15
C ARG A 382 3.17 -29.29 17.79
N LYS A 383 1.90 -29.64 17.62
CA LYS A 383 1.35 -30.88 18.17
C LYS A 383 1.95 -32.14 17.53
N ALA A 384 2.38 -32.04 16.25
CA ALA A 384 3.15 -33.07 15.55
C ALA A 384 4.64 -33.14 15.96
N GLY A 385 5.07 -32.33 16.93
CA GLY A 385 6.45 -32.27 17.44
C GLY A 385 7.41 -31.41 16.61
N LEU A 386 6.88 -30.59 15.71
CA LEU A 386 7.69 -29.68 14.89
C LEU A 386 7.86 -28.31 15.58
N ASN A 387 9.02 -27.68 15.34
CA ASN A 387 9.28 -26.34 15.81
C ASN A 387 8.65 -25.35 14.83
N ALA A 388 7.55 -24.68 15.24
CA ALA A 388 6.78 -23.79 14.40
C ALA A 388 6.32 -22.55 15.17
N TYR A 389 6.34 -21.39 14.50
CA TYR A 389 6.00 -20.09 15.06
C TYR A 389 5.08 -19.30 14.15
N PRO A 390 4.20 -18.44 14.71
CA PRO A 390 3.51 -17.43 13.93
C PRO A 390 4.51 -16.40 13.41
N VAL A 391 4.25 -15.88 12.22
CA VAL A 391 5.00 -14.76 11.63
C VAL A 391 4.01 -13.64 11.33
N ILE A 392 4.27 -12.46 11.88
CA ILE A 392 3.47 -11.26 11.60
C ILE A 392 4.11 -10.45 10.49
N LEU A 393 3.30 -10.02 9.54
CA LEU A 393 3.71 -9.18 8.42
C LEU A 393 2.63 -8.16 8.03
N SER A 394 3.02 -7.18 7.24
CA SER A 394 2.12 -6.22 6.61
C SER A 394 2.00 -6.55 5.13
N THR A 395 0.78 -6.72 4.64
CA THR A 395 0.57 -6.95 3.20
C THR A 395 0.80 -5.68 2.38
N ARG A 396 1.07 -5.84 1.08
CA ARG A 396 1.36 -4.73 0.15
C ARG A 396 0.30 -3.62 0.22
N GLY A 397 -0.98 -3.96 0.22
CA GLY A 397 -2.07 -2.97 0.30
C GLY A 397 -2.20 -2.26 1.65
N ASN A 398 -1.67 -2.83 2.73
CA ASN A 398 -1.70 -2.23 4.06
C ASN A 398 -0.61 -1.17 4.27
N GLY A 399 0.49 -1.25 3.52
CA GLY A 399 1.66 -0.39 3.63
C GLY A 399 2.81 -1.02 4.41
N PHE A 400 3.95 -0.32 4.50
CA PHE A 400 5.15 -0.86 5.12
C PHE A 400 5.07 -0.93 6.65
N ALA A 401 5.55 -2.05 7.22
CA ALA A 401 5.87 -2.15 8.63
C ALA A 401 7.23 -1.51 8.93
N ASN A 402 7.35 -0.87 10.09
CA ASN A 402 8.61 -0.23 10.48
C ASN A 402 9.57 -1.28 11.12
N PRO A 403 10.79 -1.49 10.59
CA PRO A 403 11.71 -2.47 11.16
C PRO A 403 12.32 -2.05 12.50
N LEU A 404 12.39 -0.75 12.79
CA LEU A 404 13.02 -0.21 13.99
C LEU A 404 12.04 -0.18 15.19
N TYR A 405 10.76 0.06 14.91
CA TYR A 405 9.76 0.29 15.95
C TYR A 405 8.64 -0.75 15.91
N PRO A 406 8.38 -1.46 17.02
CA PRO A 406 7.35 -2.50 17.10
C PRO A 406 5.94 -1.90 17.15
N MET A 407 5.49 -1.37 16.03
CA MET A 407 4.18 -0.76 15.85
C MET A 407 3.18 -1.82 15.40
N LEU A 408 2.51 -2.50 16.36
CA LEU A 408 1.59 -3.60 16.07
C LEU A 408 0.49 -3.23 15.06
N GLY A 409 -0.03 -2.02 15.11
CA GLY A 409 -1.05 -1.54 14.18
C GLY A 409 -0.58 -1.39 12.71
N ARG A 410 0.69 -1.67 12.42
CA ARG A 410 1.22 -1.75 11.05
C ARG A 410 1.17 -3.15 10.46
N PHE A 411 0.86 -4.15 11.25
CA PHE A 411 0.73 -5.54 10.81
C PHE A 411 -0.74 -5.89 10.66
N ASN A 412 -1.08 -6.59 9.59
CA ASN A 412 -2.44 -7.01 9.30
C ASN A 412 -2.55 -8.47 8.86
N TYR A 413 -1.47 -9.25 9.03
CA TYR A 413 -1.42 -10.59 8.49
C TYR A 413 -0.56 -11.51 9.36
N THR A 414 -1.00 -12.76 9.52
CA THR A 414 -0.24 -13.80 10.22
C THR A 414 -0.10 -15.02 9.33
N ILE A 415 1.15 -15.48 9.13
CA ILE A 415 1.48 -16.76 8.49
C ILE A 415 2.18 -17.68 9.47
N ALA A 416 2.49 -18.91 9.06
CA ALA A 416 3.25 -19.86 9.85
C ALA A 416 4.71 -19.97 9.35
N GLU A 417 5.65 -20.11 10.27
CA GLU A 417 6.99 -20.61 10.03
C GLU A 417 7.12 -22.00 10.62
N VAL A 418 7.86 -22.89 9.97
CA VAL A 418 8.26 -24.19 10.50
C VAL A 418 9.69 -24.51 10.13
N SER A 419 10.48 -24.95 11.13
CA SER A 419 11.85 -25.39 10.94
C SER A 419 11.92 -26.90 10.70
N THR A 420 12.61 -27.32 9.64
CA THR A 420 12.89 -28.74 9.36
C THR A 420 14.40 -28.93 9.14
N GLY A 421 15.10 -29.39 10.17
CA GLY A 421 16.56 -29.33 10.20
C GLY A 421 17.05 -27.88 10.17
N ASP A 422 17.95 -27.57 9.23
CA ASP A 422 18.51 -26.21 9.06
C ASP A 422 17.67 -25.31 8.13
N LYS A 423 16.52 -25.79 7.65
CA LYS A 423 15.68 -25.03 6.73
C LYS A 423 14.48 -24.41 7.45
N LEU A 424 14.23 -23.14 7.15
CA LEU A 424 13.02 -22.42 7.52
C LEU A 424 12.05 -22.43 6.34
N HIS A 425 10.80 -22.80 6.59
CA HIS A 425 9.73 -22.78 5.60
C HIS A 425 8.65 -21.80 6.06
N PHE A 426 8.21 -20.93 5.16
CA PHE A 426 7.13 -19.98 5.40
C PHE A 426 5.86 -20.45 4.70
N LEU A 427 4.80 -20.65 5.48
CA LEU A 427 3.59 -21.34 5.05
C LEU A 427 2.37 -20.44 5.24
N ASP A 428 1.55 -20.35 4.22
CA ASP A 428 0.25 -19.69 4.27
C ASP A 428 -0.84 -20.63 3.72
N ALA A 429 -1.60 -21.23 4.62
CA ALA A 429 -2.67 -22.15 4.25
C ALA A 429 -3.99 -21.44 3.87
N SER A 430 -4.03 -20.11 3.88
CA SER A 430 -5.22 -19.33 3.50
C SER A 430 -5.40 -19.21 1.98
N TYR A 431 -4.33 -19.45 1.21
CA TYR A 431 -4.33 -19.45 -0.25
C TYR A 431 -4.04 -20.84 -0.83
N PRO A 432 -4.62 -21.20 -2.00
CA PRO A 432 -4.34 -22.45 -2.70
C PRO A 432 -2.97 -22.38 -3.44
N LEU A 433 -1.90 -22.31 -2.69
CA LEU A 433 -0.51 -22.25 -3.17
C LEU A 433 0.26 -23.52 -2.77
N GLY A 434 1.43 -23.73 -3.37
CA GLY A 434 2.34 -24.81 -3.02
C GLY A 434 2.97 -24.64 -1.63
N PHE A 435 3.62 -25.69 -1.14
CA PHE A 435 4.39 -25.64 0.10
C PHE A 435 5.55 -24.63 -0.04
N ASP A 436 5.77 -23.82 0.99
CA ASP A 436 6.80 -22.79 1.00
C ASP A 436 6.58 -21.69 -0.09
N LYS A 437 5.32 -21.48 -0.48
CA LYS A 437 4.89 -20.45 -1.41
C LYS A 437 3.93 -19.50 -0.72
N LEU A 438 4.25 -18.22 -0.74
CA LEU A 438 3.39 -17.18 -0.19
C LEU A 438 2.68 -16.41 -1.31
N HIS A 439 1.51 -15.87 -1.02
CA HIS A 439 0.85 -14.95 -1.94
C HIS A 439 1.69 -13.69 -2.16
N ALA A 440 1.68 -13.12 -3.36
CA ALA A 440 2.48 -11.94 -3.71
C ALA A 440 2.25 -10.74 -2.78
N SER A 441 1.08 -10.62 -2.16
CA SER A 441 0.80 -9.58 -1.17
C SER A 441 1.67 -9.65 0.09
N CYS A 442 2.25 -10.80 0.41
CA CYS A 442 3.14 -10.99 1.56
C CYS A 442 4.54 -10.40 1.33
N TYR A 443 4.94 -10.20 0.07
CA TYR A 443 6.26 -9.67 -0.28
C TYR A 443 6.26 -8.15 -0.20
N ASN A 444 6.29 -7.64 1.04
CA ASN A 444 6.18 -6.22 1.38
C ASN A 444 7.22 -5.77 2.42
N GLY A 445 8.37 -6.41 2.41
CA GLY A 445 9.49 -6.03 3.26
C GLY A 445 9.46 -6.69 4.63
N HIS A 446 9.53 -5.89 5.69
CA HIS A 446 9.76 -6.34 7.05
C HIS A 446 8.62 -7.19 7.64
N ALA A 447 9.00 -8.33 8.25
CA ALA A 447 8.15 -9.21 9.03
C ALA A 447 8.88 -9.70 10.30
N ARG A 448 8.15 -10.30 11.25
CA ARG A 448 8.69 -10.84 12.49
C ARG A 448 8.19 -12.25 12.76
N ILE A 449 9.11 -13.17 12.96
CA ILE A 449 8.84 -14.48 13.54
C ILE A 449 8.63 -14.27 15.04
N LEU A 450 7.58 -14.84 15.60
CA LEU A 450 7.33 -14.74 17.04
C LEU A 450 7.95 -15.92 17.80
N ASP A 451 9.19 -16.24 17.42
CA ASP A 451 10.08 -17.14 18.16
C ASP A 451 10.58 -16.48 19.46
N GLU A 452 11.50 -17.09 20.17
CA GLU A 452 11.99 -16.54 21.45
C GLU A 452 12.78 -15.24 21.28
N GLU A 453 13.47 -15.08 20.17
CA GLU A 453 14.30 -13.92 19.84
C GLU A 453 13.55 -12.84 19.08
N VAL A 454 12.33 -13.13 18.63
CA VAL A 454 11.52 -12.28 17.75
C VAL A 454 12.28 -11.92 16.46
N SER A 455 12.74 -12.97 15.80
CA SER A 455 13.64 -12.87 14.66
C SER A 455 13.04 -12.06 13.51
N ALA A 456 13.87 -11.17 12.93
CA ALA A 456 13.45 -10.38 11.78
C ALA A 456 13.58 -11.23 10.51
N VAL A 457 12.59 -11.13 9.63
CA VAL A 457 12.65 -11.70 8.28
C VAL A 457 12.21 -10.64 7.27
N GLN A 458 12.75 -10.74 6.06
CA GLN A 458 12.45 -9.82 4.97
C GLN A 458 11.82 -10.60 3.82
N PHE A 459 10.60 -10.21 3.43
CA PHE A 459 9.94 -10.70 2.22
C PHE A 459 10.04 -9.62 1.15
N ASP A 460 11.01 -9.78 0.26
CA ASP A 460 11.29 -8.81 -0.80
C ASP A 460 10.81 -9.33 -2.15
N ALA A 461 10.08 -8.49 -2.90
CA ALA A 461 9.61 -8.83 -4.24
C ALA A 461 10.76 -9.08 -5.22
N ASP A 462 11.94 -8.51 -4.99
CA ASP A 462 13.14 -8.76 -5.79
C ASP A 462 13.63 -10.22 -5.69
N SER A 463 13.28 -10.93 -4.61
CA SER A 463 13.58 -12.35 -4.44
C SER A 463 12.63 -13.29 -5.18
N LEU A 464 11.50 -12.79 -5.67
CA LEU A 464 10.54 -13.54 -6.48
C LEU A 464 10.90 -13.41 -7.95
N LEU A 465 11.00 -14.52 -8.66
CA LEU A 465 11.17 -14.54 -10.11
C LEU A 465 9.94 -15.19 -10.77
N GLU A 466 9.20 -14.42 -11.53
CA GLU A 466 8.17 -14.93 -12.44
C GLU A 466 8.79 -15.23 -13.81
N GLN A 467 8.56 -16.46 -14.27
CA GLN A 467 9.00 -16.91 -15.59
C GLN A 467 7.78 -17.31 -16.41
N LYS A 468 7.79 -16.91 -17.69
CA LYS A 468 6.78 -17.32 -18.66
C LYS A 468 7.47 -17.79 -19.93
N LEU A 469 7.29 -19.05 -20.27
CA LEU A 469 7.78 -19.64 -21.49
C LEU A 469 6.61 -19.88 -22.45
N THR A 470 6.63 -19.20 -23.59
CA THR A 470 5.65 -19.38 -24.66
C THR A 470 6.34 -19.91 -25.92
N SER A 471 5.76 -20.91 -26.56
CA SER A 471 6.28 -21.50 -27.80
C SER A 471 5.16 -21.70 -28.80
N ILE A 472 5.41 -21.28 -30.03
CA ILE A 472 4.54 -21.53 -31.16
C ILE A 472 5.35 -22.26 -32.26
N ILE A 473 4.77 -23.36 -32.76
CA ILE A 473 5.25 -24.05 -33.96
C ILE A 473 4.15 -23.92 -35.00
N LEU A 474 4.47 -23.34 -36.16
CA LEU A 474 3.51 -23.10 -37.22
C LEU A 474 4.03 -23.78 -38.50
N ARG A 475 3.21 -24.67 -39.06
CA ARG A 475 3.52 -25.46 -40.25
C ARG A 475 2.41 -25.36 -41.26
N GLN A 476 2.74 -25.55 -42.56
CA GLN A 476 1.74 -25.62 -43.59
C GLN A 476 1.23 -27.05 -43.74
N GLU A 477 -0.09 -27.20 -43.72
CA GLU A 477 -0.78 -28.45 -44.03
C GLU A 477 -1.99 -28.16 -44.95
N ASN A 478 -2.03 -28.78 -46.08
CA ASN A 478 -3.11 -28.63 -47.09
C ASN A 478 -3.47 -27.18 -47.44
N GLY A 479 -2.45 -26.31 -47.57
CA GLY A 479 -2.64 -24.89 -47.94
C GLY A 479 -2.98 -23.96 -46.77
N THR A 480 -3.17 -24.47 -45.55
CA THR A 480 -3.46 -23.70 -44.36
C THR A 480 -2.29 -23.76 -43.38
N LEU A 481 -1.97 -22.65 -42.73
CA LEU A 481 -0.99 -22.65 -41.66
C LEU A 481 -1.65 -23.17 -40.37
N LYS A 482 -1.13 -24.28 -39.84
CA LYS A 482 -1.56 -24.87 -38.56
C LYS A 482 -0.50 -24.65 -37.53
N GLY A 483 -0.92 -24.14 -36.40
CA GLY A 483 -0.08 -23.83 -35.25
C GLY A 483 -0.39 -24.63 -34.03
N THR A 484 0.63 -24.95 -33.25
CA THR A 484 0.51 -25.42 -31.88
C THR A 484 1.08 -24.38 -30.94
N PHE A 485 0.27 -23.89 -30.03
CA PHE A 485 0.65 -22.98 -28.95
C PHE A 485 0.88 -23.75 -27.65
N GLN A 486 1.95 -23.42 -26.95
CA GLN A 486 2.22 -23.90 -25.60
C GLN A 486 2.72 -22.76 -24.74
N GLN A 487 2.15 -22.60 -23.52
CA GLN A 487 2.59 -21.60 -22.56
C GLN A 487 2.71 -22.20 -21.15
N ARG A 488 3.76 -21.82 -20.46
CA ARG A 488 4.08 -22.31 -19.11
C ARG A 488 4.48 -21.14 -18.23
N PRO A 489 3.48 -20.46 -17.63
CA PRO A 489 3.73 -19.43 -16.62
C PRO A 489 4.06 -20.08 -15.28
N THR A 490 5.00 -19.51 -14.51
CA THR A 490 5.34 -19.99 -13.18
C THR A 490 4.51 -19.28 -12.11
N TYR A 491 4.67 -19.70 -10.91
CA TYR A 491 4.24 -19.16 -9.63
C TYR A 491 2.93 -18.35 -9.62
N PHE A 492 3.01 -17.02 -9.74
CA PHE A 492 1.86 -16.14 -9.53
C PHE A 492 0.88 -16.11 -10.70
N GLU A 493 1.37 -16.10 -11.94
CA GLU A 493 0.49 -16.19 -13.12
C GLU A 493 -0.27 -17.52 -13.14
N SER A 494 0.37 -18.64 -12.75
CA SER A 494 -0.31 -19.93 -12.60
C SER A 494 -1.41 -19.89 -11.52
N TYR A 495 -1.16 -19.20 -10.42
CA TYR A 495 -2.18 -18.99 -9.36
C TYR A 495 -3.38 -18.21 -9.90
N VAL A 496 -3.13 -17.08 -10.59
CA VAL A 496 -4.18 -16.25 -11.20
C VAL A 496 -4.99 -17.05 -12.22
N LEU A 497 -4.32 -17.81 -13.09
CA LEU A 497 -4.97 -18.62 -14.12
C LEU A 497 -5.85 -19.71 -13.50
N ARG A 498 -5.39 -20.41 -12.45
CA ARG A 498 -6.21 -21.37 -11.70
C ARG A 498 -7.47 -20.73 -11.13
N GLY A 499 -7.35 -19.51 -10.58
CA GLY A 499 -8.47 -18.72 -10.08
C GLY A 499 -9.50 -18.41 -11.18
N GLN A 500 -9.04 -17.91 -12.31
CA GLN A 500 -9.89 -17.59 -13.48
C GLN A 500 -10.63 -18.82 -13.99
N VAL A 501 -9.92 -19.95 -14.14
CA VAL A 501 -10.54 -21.21 -14.62
C VAL A 501 -11.55 -21.74 -13.61
N LYS A 502 -11.28 -21.63 -12.31
CA LYS A 502 -12.22 -22.03 -11.26
C LYS A 502 -13.50 -21.18 -11.27
N GLU A 503 -13.36 -19.88 -11.51
CA GLU A 503 -14.47 -18.92 -11.50
C GLU A 503 -15.33 -19.01 -12.77
N LYS A 504 -14.69 -19.01 -13.97
CA LYS A 504 -15.36 -18.83 -15.27
C LYS A 504 -15.40 -20.08 -16.13
N GLY A 505 -14.61 -21.11 -15.79
CA GLY A 505 -14.46 -22.32 -16.58
C GLY A 505 -13.35 -22.22 -17.64
N LYS A 506 -12.95 -23.39 -18.18
CA LYS A 506 -11.88 -23.48 -19.17
C LYS A 506 -12.27 -22.87 -20.53
N ASP A 507 -13.51 -23.07 -20.95
CA ASP A 507 -13.98 -22.59 -22.26
C ASP A 507 -13.96 -21.06 -22.35
N ASP A 508 -14.31 -20.38 -21.26
CA ASP A 508 -14.30 -18.91 -21.20
C ASP A 508 -12.87 -18.33 -21.31
N TYR A 509 -11.88 -19.07 -20.85
CA TYR A 509 -10.46 -18.69 -21.01
C TYR A 509 -10.02 -18.69 -22.48
N PHE A 510 -10.47 -19.68 -23.29
CA PHE A 510 -10.08 -19.82 -24.70
C PHE A 510 -10.93 -18.98 -25.67
N LYS A 511 -12.14 -18.60 -25.30
CA LYS A 511 -13.09 -17.87 -26.14
C LYS A 511 -12.54 -16.60 -26.83
N PRO A 512 -11.67 -15.77 -26.19
CA PRO A 512 -11.10 -14.61 -26.84
C PRO A 512 -10.19 -14.96 -28.05
N LEU A 513 -9.64 -16.18 -28.11
CA LEU A 513 -8.74 -16.63 -29.18
C LEU A 513 -9.47 -16.82 -30.51
N GLU A 514 -10.79 -17.08 -30.49
CA GLU A 514 -11.63 -17.19 -31.68
C GLU A 514 -11.70 -15.89 -32.51
N LYS A 515 -11.29 -14.75 -31.90
CA LYS A 515 -11.19 -13.47 -32.59
C LYS A 515 -9.82 -13.27 -33.28
N VAL A 516 -8.85 -14.09 -32.92
CA VAL A 516 -7.45 -13.99 -33.40
C VAL A 516 -7.15 -15.04 -34.48
N PHE A 517 -7.70 -16.23 -34.29
CA PHE A 517 -7.45 -17.40 -35.14
C PHE A 517 -8.72 -17.84 -35.85
N THR A 518 -8.60 -18.34 -37.07
CA THR A 518 -9.74 -18.84 -37.84
C THR A 518 -10.40 -20.03 -37.18
N LYS A 519 -9.61 -20.86 -36.48
CA LYS A 519 -10.07 -22.00 -35.72
C LYS A 519 -9.14 -22.30 -34.56
N VAL A 520 -9.69 -22.63 -33.42
CA VAL A 520 -8.98 -23.14 -32.23
C VAL A 520 -9.46 -24.55 -31.95
N SER A 521 -8.54 -25.47 -31.74
CA SER A 521 -8.85 -26.87 -31.48
C SER A 521 -7.96 -27.45 -30.38
N SER A 522 -8.41 -28.55 -29.77
CA SER A 522 -7.69 -29.24 -28.70
C SER A 522 -7.25 -28.35 -27.51
N PRO A 523 -8.06 -27.37 -27.06
CA PRO A 523 -7.64 -26.49 -25.99
C PRO A 523 -7.54 -27.25 -24.66
N THR A 524 -6.40 -27.16 -23.99
CA THR A 524 -6.14 -27.82 -22.70
C THR A 524 -5.42 -26.88 -21.75
N ILE A 525 -5.78 -27.01 -20.45
CA ILE A 525 -5.01 -26.42 -19.35
C ILE A 525 -4.68 -27.60 -18.41
N GLY A 526 -3.42 -28.00 -18.43
CA GLY A 526 -2.89 -29.05 -17.58
C GLY A 526 -2.44 -28.54 -16.22
N ASP A 527 -2.25 -29.46 -15.28
CA ASP A 527 -1.68 -29.21 -13.95
C ASP A 527 -2.48 -28.22 -13.08
N LEU A 528 -3.81 -28.11 -13.32
CA LEU A 528 -4.68 -27.20 -12.54
C LEU A 528 -4.70 -27.56 -11.06
N ASP A 529 -4.70 -28.85 -10.73
CA ASP A 529 -4.76 -29.37 -9.35
C ASP A 529 -3.37 -29.51 -8.71
N SER A 530 -2.30 -29.44 -9.51
CA SER A 530 -0.91 -29.55 -9.05
C SER A 530 -0.38 -28.18 -8.62
N LEU A 531 -0.71 -27.76 -7.38
CA LEU A 531 -0.37 -26.42 -6.86
C LEU A 531 1.14 -26.20 -6.64
N GLU A 532 1.96 -27.25 -6.70
CA GLU A 532 3.43 -27.19 -6.55
C GLU A 532 4.14 -26.70 -7.82
N GLY A 533 3.53 -26.92 -8.98
CA GLY A 533 4.13 -26.64 -10.28
C GLY A 533 3.37 -25.58 -11.08
N PRO A 534 3.93 -25.16 -12.20
CA PRO A 534 3.25 -24.26 -13.14
C PRO A 534 2.14 -24.98 -13.89
N VAL A 535 1.11 -24.25 -14.31
CA VAL A 535 0.11 -24.74 -15.26
C VAL A 535 0.71 -24.84 -16.67
N MET A 536 0.11 -25.70 -17.51
CA MET A 536 0.45 -25.81 -18.93
C MET A 536 -0.78 -25.47 -19.77
N VAL A 537 -0.72 -24.37 -20.49
CA VAL A 537 -1.74 -24.01 -21.50
C VAL A 537 -1.30 -24.52 -22.85
N LYS A 538 -2.17 -25.25 -23.54
CA LYS A 538 -1.92 -25.76 -24.90
C LYS A 538 -3.18 -25.68 -25.74
N TYR A 539 -3.02 -25.31 -27.02
CA TYR A 539 -4.08 -25.41 -28.02
C TYR A 539 -3.46 -25.46 -29.41
N ASP A 540 -4.22 -26.04 -30.38
CA ASP A 540 -3.91 -25.99 -31.80
C ASP A 540 -4.78 -24.91 -32.47
N PHE A 541 -4.27 -24.27 -33.50
CA PHE A 541 -4.98 -23.21 -34.20
C PHE A 541 -4.71 -23.21 -35.71
N GLU A 542 -5.62 -22.64 -36.46
CA GLU A 542 -5.48 -22.41 -37.89
C GLU A 542 -5.35 -20.90 -38.17
N TYR A 543 -4.40 -20.54 -39.01
CA TYR A 543 -4.16 -19.17 -39.46
C TYR A 543 -4.20 -19.15 -41.00
N GLU A 544 -5.10 -18.34 -41.58
CA GLU A 544 -5.27 -18.23 -43.03
C GLU A 544 -4.56 -16.99 -43.57
N THR A 545 -3.90 -17.13 -44.71
CA THR A 545 -3.27 -16.01 -45.41
C THR A 545 -4.21 -15.31 -46.38
N ASN A 546 -5.48 -15.80 -46.50
CA ASN A 546 -6.52 -15.32 -47.41
C ASN A 546 -6.11 -15.29 -48.92
N GLY A 547 -4.94 -15.84 -49.28
CA GLY A 547 -4.41 -15.79 -50.61
C GLY A 547 -3.96 -14.40 -51.08
N ASP A 548 -3.79 -13.47 -50.17
CA ASP A 548 -3.38 -12.09 -50.42
C ASP A 548 -1.98 -12.03 -51.07
N ASP A 549 -1.73 -11.06 -51.95
CA ASP A 549 -0.42 -10.87 -52.55
C ASP A 549 0.65 -10.48 -51.53
N MET A 550 0.24 -9.81 -50.44
CA MET A 550 1.08 -9.41 -49.30
C MET A 550 0.42 -9.81 -47.99
N VAL A 551 1.14 -10.54 -47.16
CA VAL A 551 0.68 -10.95 -45.81
C VAL A 551 1.54 -10.26 -44.75
N TYR A 552 0.88 -9.55 -43.85
CA TYR A 552 1.50 -8.87 -42.69
C TYR A 552 1.23 -9.65 -41.41
N LEU A 553 2.26 -10.26 -40.85
CA LEU A 553 2.14 -11.12 -39.66
C LEU A 553 2.96 -10.59 -38.50
N ASN A 554 2.30 -10.30 -37.36
CA ASN A 554 3.05 -10.08 -36.13
C ASN A 554 3.57 -11.44 -35.61
N PRO A 555 4.91 -11.62 -35.44
CA PRO A 555 5.48 -12.91 -35.04
C PRO A 555 5.09 -13.32 -33.59
N MET A 556 4.60 -12.40 -32.79
CA MET A 556 4.13 -12.68 -31.42
C MET A 556 2.63 -12.97 -31.34
N PHE A 557 1.89 -12.83 -32.44
CA PHE A 557 0.43 -12.99 -32.47
C PHE A 557 -0.24 -12.12 -31.42
N ASN A 558 -0.97 -12.72 -30.47
CA ASN A 558 -1.67 -12.00 -29.41
C ASN A 558 -0.81 -11.77 -28.13
N GLU A 559 0.42 -12.30 -28.11
CA GLU A 559 1.29 -12.27 -26.93
C GLU A 559 2.16 -10.99 -26.85
N ALA A 560 2.12 -10.12 -27.85
CA ALA A 560 2.88 -8.87 -27.86
C ALA A 560 2.38 -7.91 -26.75
N THR A 561 3.31 -7.22 -26.11
CA THR A 561 3.01 -6.12 -25.18
C THR A 561 2.41 -4.96 -25.96
N LYS A 562 1.10 -4.74 -25.83
CA LYS A 562 0.33 -3.79 -26.66
C LYS A 562 0.47 -2.33 -26.25
N SER A 563 0.81 -2.08 -25.02
CA SER A 563 0.96 -0.71 -24.50
C SER A 563 1.95 -0.67 -23.34
N ASN A 564 2.65 0.44 -23.23
CA ASN A 564 3.53 0.70 -22.09
C ASN A 564 2.68 0.83 -20.80
N PRO A 565 2.98 0.07 -19.73
CA PRO A 565 2.29 0.20 -18.45
C PRO A 565 2.62 1.51 -17.69
N PHE A 566 3.72 2.18 -18.05
CA PHE A 566 4.20 3.42 -17.46
C PHE A 566 3.71 4.63 -18.26
N LYS A 567 2.61 5.26 -17.80
CA LYS A 567 1.91 6.32 -18.54
C LYS A 567 2.43 7.72 -18.27
N SER A 568 2.89 7.99 -17.03
CA SER A 568 3.35 9.30 -16.62
C SER A 568 4.69 9.67 -17.27
N LEU A 569 4.91 10.96 -17.50
CA LEU A 569 6.19 11.44 -18.02
C LEU A 569 7.31 11.32 -16.98
N ASP A 570 6.97 11.56 -15.71
CA ASP A 570 7.85 11.36 -14.57
C ASP A 570 7.05 10.76 -13.40
N ARG A 571 7.74 10.13 -12.46
CA ARG A 571 7.17 9.54 -11.26
C ARG A 571 8.06 9.89 -10.06
N LYS A 572 7.46 10.31 -8.96
CA LYS A 572 8.18 10.82 -7.77
C LYS A 572 8.36 9.77 -6.68
N TYR A 573 7.92 8.56 -6.89
CA TYR A 573 8.01 7.45 -5.94
C TYR A 573 8.33 6.14 -6.68
N PRO A 574 8.83 5.10 -6.01
CA PRO A 574 9.28 3.86 -6.66
C PRO A 574 8.21 3.17 -7.49
N VAL A 575 8.65 2.46 -8.52
CA VAL A 575 7.88 1.39 -9.16
C VAL A 575 8.09 0.13 -8.35
N GLU A 576 7.00 -0.50 -7.93
CA GLU A 576 7.00 -1.68 -7.05
C GLU A 576 6.25 -2.82 -7.74
N MET A 577 6.93 -3.55 -8.62
CA MET A 577 6.37 -4.74 -9.28
C MET A 577 6.13 -5.86 -8.27
N TYR A 578 5.37 -6.87 -8.67
CA TYR A 578 5.11 -8.03 -7.81
C TYR A 578 6.29 -9.00 -7.72
N SER A 579 7.16 -8.99 -8.74
CA SER A 579 8.32 -9.89 -8.87
C SER A 579 9.31 -9.36 -9.89
N ALA A 580 10.54 -9.85 -9.87
CA ALA A 580 11.40 -9.89 -11.03
C ALA A 580 10.75 -10.76 -12.13
N MET A 581 11.11 -10.57 -13.41
CA MET A 581 10.45 -11.26 -14.52
C MET A 581 11.45 -11.81 -15.56
N ASP A 582 11.08 -12.93 -16.19
CA ASP A 582 11.82 -13.52 -17.31
C ASP A 582 10.82 -14.17 -18.30
N GLU A 583 10.33 -13.39 -19.24
CA GLU A 583 9.38 -13.85 -20.26
C GLU A 583 10.11 -14.20 -21.54
N ILE A 584 9.93 -15.43 -22.00
CA ILE A 584 10.52 -15.94 -23.24
C ILE A 584 9.40 -16.38 -24.16
N PHE A 585 9.39 -15.83 -25.37
CA PHE A 585 8.52 -16.22 -26.46
C PHE A 585 9.36 -16.75 -27.61
N THR A 586 8.95 -17.89 -28.21
CA THR A 586 9.60 -18.49 -29.38
C THR A 586 8.57 -18.83 -30.43
N LEU A 587 8.93 -18.56 -31.70
CA LEU A 587 8.17 -18.99 -32.89
C LEU A 587 9.11 -19.73 -33.83
N ASN A 588 8.66 -20.90 -34.30
CA ASN A 588 9.25 -21.58 -35.45
C ASN A 588 8.15 -21.73 -36.50
N MET A 589 8.24 -20.94 -37.57
CA MET A 589 7.20 -20.82 -38.60
C MET A 589 7.73 -21.29 -39.96
N GLU A 590 7.04 -22.23 -40.55
CA GLU A 590 7.26 -22.58 -41.96
C GLU A 590 6.74 -21.47 -42.87
N ILE A 591 7.54 -21.07 -43.87
CA ILE A 591 7.12 -20.09 -44.85
C ILE A 591 6.05 -20.76 -45.73
N PRO A 592 4.84 -20.18 -45.91
CA PRO A 592 3.77 -20.79 -46.66
C PRO A 592 4.19 -21.03 -48.12
N GLU A 593 3.74 -22.17 -48.67
CA GLU A 593 3.96 -22.48 -50.06
C GLU A 593 3.37 -21.39 -50.96
N GLY A 594 4.10 -20.99 -52.00
CA GLY A 594 3.71 -19.90 -52.86
C GLY A 594 4.08 -18.51 -52.33
N TYR A 595 4.68 -18.39 -51.15
CA TYR A 595 5.16 -17.12 -50.62
C TYR A 595 6.67 -17.10 -50.43
N ASP A 596 7.22 -15.90 -50.36
CA ASP A 596 8.60 -15.65 -49.96
C ASP A 596 8.64 -14.51 -48.97
N VAL A 597 9.72 -14.39 -48.20
CA VAL A 597 9.92 -13.30 -47.23
C VAL A 597 10.33 -12.04 -47.98
N GLU A 598 9.51 -11.01 -47.97
CA GLU A 598 9.81 -9.68 -48.53
C GLU A 598 10.56 -8.84 -47.50
N GLU A 599 10.10 -8.85 -46.23
CA GLU A 599 10.73 -8.09 -45.16
C GLU A 599 10.69 -8.84 -43.84
N LEU A 600 11.77 -8.78 -43.06
CA LEU A 600 11.86 -9.21 -41.68
C LEU A 600 12.20 -8.03 -40.75
N PRO A 601 11.60 -7.94 -39.56
CA PRO A 601 12.06 -7.01 -38.53
C PRO A 601 13.55 -7.20 -38.24
N LYS A 602 14.25 -6.11 -37.91
CA LYS A 602 15.66 -6.18 -37.55
C LYS A 602 15.82 -6.76 -36.13
N SER A 603 16.73 -7.72 -35.95
CA SER A 603 17.09 -8.22 -34.64
C SER A 603 17.63 -7.08 -33.76
N THR A 604 17.26 -7.09 -32.49
CA THR A 604 17.57 -6.02 -31.49
C THR A 604 17.91 -6.64 -30.17
N LEU A 605 18.92 -6.07 -29.52
CA LEU A 605 19.30 -6.39 -28.14
C LEU A 605 19.45 -5.09 -27.36
N VAL A 606 18.73 -4.95 -26.25
CA VAL A 606 18.78 -3.77 -25.40
C VAL A 606 19.02 -4.21 -23.96
N LYS A 607 19.95 -3.59 -23.30
CA LYS A 607 20.20 -3.76 -21.86
C LYS A 607 19.53 -2.63 -21.11
N PHE A 608 18.99 -2.95 -19.96
CA PHE A 608 18.50 -2.00 -18.97
C PHE A 608 19.51 -1.92 -17.82
N ASN A 609 20.00 -0.72 -17.52
CA ASN A 609 20.97 -0.46 -16.43
C ASN A 609 22.09 -1.54 -16.41
N GLU A 610 22.82 -1.68 -17.52
CA GLU A 610 23.86 -2.69 -17.72
C GLU A 610 23.36 -4.13 -17.56
N ASP A 611 23.20 -4.64 -16.33
CA ASP A 611 22.85 -6.03 -16.04
C ASP A 611 21.52 -6.20 -15.30
N GLU A 612 20.76 -5.12 -15.02
CA GLU A 612 19.49 -5.22 -14.29
C GLU A 612 18.31 -5.68 -15.16
N GLY A 613 18.46 -5.61 -16.49
CA GLY A 613 17.45 -6.09 -17.41
C GLY A 613 17.95 -6.29 -18.83
N LEU A 614 17.14 -7.01 -19.61
CA LEU A 614 17.45 -7.38 -20.98
C LEU A 614 16.16 -7.45 -21.81
N PHE A 615 16.14 -6.78 -22.95
CA PHE A 615 15.20 -7.06 -24.03
C PHE A 615 15.92 -7.61 -25.24
N GLN A 616 15.54 -8.80 -25.66
CA GLN A 616 16.07 -9.48 -26.83
C GLN A 616 14.93 -9.74 -27.83
N TYR A 617 15.11 -9.33 -29.06
CA TYR A 617 14.24 -9.60 -30.21
C TYR A 617 15.11 -10.12 -31.34
N MET A 618 15.11 -11.42 -31.53
CA MET A 618 15.96 -12.10 -32.53
C MET A 618 15.06 -12.78 -33.54
N ILE A 619 15.25 -12.46 -34.83
CA ILE A 619 14.50 -13.06 -35.91
C ILE A 619 15.46 -13.36 -37.08
N ALA A 620 15.32 -14.54 -37.65
CA ALA A 620 16.11 -14.96 -38.81
C ALA A 620 15.31 -15.91 -39.68
N ARG A 621 15.62 -15.90 -40.96
CA ARG A 621 15.22 -16.93 -41.92
C ARG A 621 16.31 -17.99 -42.01
N THR A 622 15.93 -19.25 -41.92
CA THR A 622 16.78 -20.41 -42.12
C THR A 622 16.05 -21.36 -43.07
N ASP A 623 16.53 -21.50 -44.27
CA ASP A 623 15.87 -22.25 -45.35
C ASP A 623 14.40 -21.84 -45.57
N ASN A 624 13.47 -22.75 -45.35
CA ASN A 624 12.03 -22.52 -45.47
C ASN A 624 11.35 -22.13 -44.13
N TYR A 625 12.13 -21.76 -43.13
CA TYR A 625 11.59 -21.41 -41.79
C TYR A 625 12.00 -20.01 -41.40
N ILE A 626 11.09 -19.36 -40.63
CA ILE A 626 11.37 -18.17 -39.85
C ILE A 626 11.48 -18.61 -38.40
N GLN A 627 12.62 -18.33 -37.79
CA GLN A 627 12.86 -18.54 -36.36
C GLN A 627 12.85 -17.21 -35.67
N PHE A 628 12.04 -17.10 -34.61
CA PHE A 628 11.91 -15.89 -33.84
C PHE A 628 11.97 -16.18 -32.34
N ARG A 629 12.64 -15.28 -31.59
CA ARG A 629 12.69 -15.28 -30.14
C ARG A 629 12.58 -13.87 -29.61
N SER A 630 11.65 -13.63 -28.70
CA SER A 630 11.58 -12.45 -27.85
C SER A 630 11.83 -12.84 -26.40
N ARG A 631 12.65 -12.06 -25.69
CA ARG A 631 12.85 -12.22 -24.25
C ARG A 631 12.83 -10.87 -23.58
N ILE A 632 12.02 -10.74 -22.51
CA ILE A 632 12.02 -9.61 -21.61
C ILE A 632 12.48 -10.14 -20.26
N LYS A 633 13.55 -9.58 -19.71
CA LYS A 633 14.05 -9.95 -18.38
C LYS A 633 14.33 -8.71 -17.56
N LEU A 634 13.82 -8.70 -16.33
CA LEU A 634 14.15 -7.73 -15.27
C LEU A 634 14.59 -8.50 -14.03
N ASN A 635 15.76 -8.18 -13.51
CA ASN A 635 16.38 -8.91 -12.39
C ASN A 635 15.91 -8.42 -11.02
N LYS A 636 15.10 -7.36 -10.99
CA LYS A 636 14.51 -6.79 -9.77
C LYS A 636 13.05 -6.38 -10.03
N ALA A 637 12.31 -6.20 -8.95
CA ALA A 637 10.92 -5.76 -8.95
C ALA A 637 10.76 -4.30 -8.51
N ASN A 638 11.73 -3.78 -7.75
CA ASN A 638 11.66 -2.45 -7.18
C ASN A 638 12.63 -1.50 -7.91
N PHE A 639 12.08 -0.39 -8.43
CA PHE A 639 12.85 0.62 -9.17
C PHE A 639 12.66 1.98 -8.51
N PRO A 640 13.75 2.64 -8.05
CA PRO A 640 13.66 3.97 -7.46
C PRO A 640 13.18 5.01 -8.49
N PRO A 641 12.66 6.16 -8.04
CA PRO A 641 12.11 7.19 -8.94
C PRO A 641 13.09 7.67 -10.01
N GLU A 642 14.39 7.67 -9.71
CA GLU A 642 15.47 8.11 -10.61
C GLU A 642 15.60 7.19 -11.84
N GLU A 643 15.20 5.94 -11.73
CA GLU A 643 15.22 4.95 -12.82
C GLU A 643 13.93 4.92 -13.65
N TYR A 644 12.89 5.63 -13.20
CA TYR A 644 11.56 5.56 -13.82
C TYR A 644 11.57 5.88 -15.32
N VAL A 645 12.24 6.96 -15.73
CA VAL A 645 12.27 7.39 -17.13
C VAL A 645 12.95 6.33 -17.99
N THR A 646 14.07 5.78 -17.52
CA THR A 646 14.79 4.70 -18.23
C THR A 646 13.94 3.44 -18.35
N LEU A 647 13.20 3.07 -17.28
CA LEU A 647 12.29 1.92 -17.29
C LEU A 647 11.12 2.13 -18.26
N ARG A 648 10.52 3.32 -18.27
CA ARG A 648 9.47 3.67 -19.22
C ARG A 648 9.96 3.58 -20.67
N ASP A 649 11.11 4.16 -20.97
CA ASP A 649 11.68 4.18 -22.31
C ASP A 649 12.09 2.75 -22.77
N PHE A 650 12.52 1.90 -21.83
CA PHE A 650 12.76 0.48 -22.08
C PHE A 650 11.48 -0.25 -22.51
N PHE A 651 10.36 -0.01 -21.83
CA PHE A 651 9.06 -0.60 -22.22
C PHE A 651 8.48 0.02 -23.49
N ASP A 652 8.70 1.30 -23.77
CA ASP A 652 8.32 1.90 -25.05
C ASP A 652 9.03 1.21 -26.24
N MET A 653 10.31 0.90 -26.05
CA MET A 653 11.07 0.17 -27.07
C MET A 653 10.54 -1.27 -27.24
N ILE A 654 10.19 -1.97 -26.15
CA ILE A 654 9.57 -3.30 -26.19
C ILE A 654 8.27 -3.26 -27.00
N VAL A 655 7.35 -2.35 -26.65
CA VAL A 655 6.05 -2.20 -27.33
C VAL A 655 6.25 -1.93 -28.83
N LYS A 656 7.10 -0.96 -29.15
CA LYS A 656 7.39 -0.62 -30.54
C LYS A 656 7.95 -1.82 -31.31
N LYS A 657 8.91 -2.52 -30.71
CA LYS A 657 9.61 -3.61 -31.37
C LYS A 657 8.75 -4.86 -31.54
N GLN A 658 7.97 -5.22 -30.52
CA GLN A 658 7.03 -6.33 -30.59
C GLN A 658 5.82 -6.05 -31.51
N GLY A 659 5.58 -4.79 -31.88
CA GLY A 659 4.58 -4.39 -32.86
C GLY A 659 5.00 -4.55 -34.30
N GLU A 660 6.28 -4.81 -34.58
CA GLU A 660 6.79 -4.98 -35.97
C GLU A 660 6.28 -6.29 -36.60
N GLN A 661 6.12 -6.29 -37.93
CA GLN A 661 5.51 -7.38 -38.69
C GLN A 661 6.51 -8.02 -39.64
N ILE A 662 6.36 -9.32 -39.85
CA ILE A 662 6.94 -10.06 -40.99
C ILE A 662 6.09 -9.75 -42.19
N VAL A 663 6.71 -9.47 -43.34
CA VAL A 663 6.03 -9.28 -44.60
C VAL A 663 6.35 -10.45 -45.54
N LEU A 664 5.30 -11.20 -45.89
CA LEU A 664 5.40 -12.27 -46.88
C LEU A 664 4.75 -11.81 -48.17
N LYS A 665 5.37 -12.15 -49.31
CA LYS A 665 4.92 -11.81 -50.66
C LYS A 665 4.67 -13.07 -51.47
N LYS A 666 3.55 -13.11 -52.18
CA LYS A 666 3.21 -14.21 -53.06
C LYS A 666 4.20 -14.29 -54.20
N LYS A 667 4.73 -15.49 -54.46
CA LYS A 667 5.58 -15.75 -55.62
C LYS A 667 4.77 -15.62 -56.89
N LYS A 668 5.36 -14.98 -57.92
CA LYS A 668 4.74 -14.85 -59.26
C LYS A 668 4.78 -16.16 -60.01
#